data_35000f432b8bc2746fd6120b103f9a0d
#
_entry.id   35000f432b8bc2746fd6120b103f9a0d
#
_cell.length_a   1.000
_cell.length_b   1.000
_cell.length_c   1.000
_cell.angle_alpha   90.00
_cell.angle_beta   90.00
_cell.angle_gamma   90.00
#
_symmetry.space_group_name_H-M   'P 1'
#
loop_
_entity.id
_entity.type
_entity.pdbx_description
1 polymer ?
#
loop_
_entity_poly.entity_id
_entity_poly.type
_entity_poly.pdbx_seq_one_letter_code
_entity_poly.pdbx_strand_id
1 'polypeptide(L)'
;MRILLLDGNENQAVACVRSLGRAGHRVEVGAAQSWSKAGWSRFAGERFTYPAPEEDAVAFVDFLAKRAAREAGTLVLPLTERATLPISARRDSLLQAGARLILPSHEILLRAFDKRETTDLARSLGMQVPQTLHLDTREQALAAAPNFPFPAVLKPRASQEFDPQTGTLRATGAPIYARDESEFVGAFDELKQRCHAIVAQEWIDGQGSGYFALMNQGKLRAEFAHRRLRDVRPTGSGSALRESVAIEVEMRDGALALLEELHWHGVAMVEFRVRKDGTPVFLEVNGRFWNSLALAVNAGVDFPAMLAEIAEFGDVKTPFPSYSEGIKCRWLLGDTRHLIEVFRGAPPSFPGQFPARGAALRAFLTPQPGIWSDNFQLADPLPELGDWLDFALHRLMPQRQKNAPTSTPGKASDRKTRLGAMHLHSTYSDGEFSLPELRELFIAQGCDFACVTDHAESLDADQLAAYSSECEALSDANFRLVPGLEYACGRLHILGYGVTMPIDSTEPNEVIAAIKAAGGVCVIAHPQERFFARIEGLETLPHGIEIWNSKYDGRYAPRPSVWSLLNRLKRREASLLGFFGQDLHWKKQFRGLFCRIQCEELSREAILAALLRGDFTGVHGELGLPSSGVLAPEVRIQLKRALIASRMLRRVTARAAQVGKMVPAPLKAQLRRVF
;
A
#
# COMPACT_ATOMS: atom_id res chain seq x y z
N MET A 1 -0.63 -26.74 13.55
CA MET A 1 -0.24 -26.62 12.13
C MET A 1 0.52 -25.31 11.86
N ARG A 2 1.16 -25.17 10.67
CA ARG A 2 1.76 -23.91 10.18
C ARG A 2 0.72 -23.12 9.40
N ILE A 3 0.67 -21.79 9.62
CA ILE A 3 -0.32 -20.90 8.98
C ILE A 3 0.39 -19.69 8.41
N LEU A 4 0.22 -19.41 7.11
CA LEU A 4 0.61 -18.14 6.48
C LEU A 4 -0.58 -17.19 6.52
N LEU A 5 -0.58 -16.29 7.49
CA LEU A 5 -1.60 -15.26 7.66
C LEU A 5 -1.20 -14.05 6.84
N LEU A 6 -1.99 -13.70 5.82
CA LEU A 6 -1.71 -12.59 4.92
C LEU A 6 -2.36 -11.28 5.40
N ASP A 7 -2.09 -10.18 4.68
CA ASP A 7 -2.70 -8.86 4.95
C ASP A 7 -2.52 -8.39 6.40
N GLY A 8 -1.30 -8.54 6.94
CA GLY A 8 -0.99 -8.32 8.35
C GLY A 8 -1.30 -6.90 8.89
N ASN A 9 -1.65 -5.93 8.03
CA ASN A 9 -2.07 -4.58 8.42
C ASN A 9 -3.58 -4.41 8.61
N GLU A 10 -4.37 -5.47 8.36
CA GLU A 10 -5.81 -5.44 8.59
C GLU A 10 -6.16 -5.73 10.08
N ASN A 11 -7.31 -5.22 10.56
CA ASN A 11 -7.74 -5.46 11.95
C ASN A 11 -8.03 -6.93 12.22
N GLN A 12 -8.67 -7.61 11.27
CA GLN A 12 -8.93 -9.04 11.36
C GLN A 12 -7.64 -9.86 11.45
N ALA A 13 -6.52 -9.40 10.91
CA ALA A 13 -5.23 -10.07 11.05
C ALA A 13 -4.76 -10.11 12.51
N VAL A 14 -5.02 -9.05 13.28
CA VAL A 14 -4.68 -9.01 14.72
C VAL A 14 -5.55 -10.01 15.49
N ALA A 15 -6.84 -10.10 15.18
CA ALA A 15 -7.73 -11.09 15.80
C ALA A 15 -7.30 -12.53 15.43
N CYS A 16 -7.00 -12.79 14.15
CA CYS A 16 -6.55 -14.10 13.68
C CYS A 16 -5.23 -14.54 14.32
N VAL A 17 -4.18 -13.68 14.32
CA VAL A 17 -2.88 -14.06 14.88
C VAL A 17 -2.97 -14.39 16.35
N ARG A 18 -3.81 -13.66 17.10
CA ARG A 18 -4.05 -13.92 18.52
C ARG A 18 -4.82 -15.21 18.78
N SER A 19 -5.90 -15.44 18.04
CA SER A 19 -6.71 -16.65 18.14
C SER A 19 -5.88 -17.89 17.82
N LEU A 20 -5.32 -17.93 16.63
CA LEU A 20 -4.53 -19.04 16.11
C LEU A 20 -3.27 -19.32 16.95
N GLY A 21 -2.59 -18.26 17.40
CA GLY A 21 -1.43 -18.42 18.28
C GLY A 21 -1.78 -18.93 19.68
N ARG A 22 -2.94 -18.57 20.25
CA ARG A 22 -3.47 -19.15 21.51
C ARG A 22 -3.85 -20.62 21.33
N ALA A 23 -4.38 -20.98 20.17
CA ALA A 23 -4.68 -22.37 19.81
C ALA A 23 -3.42 -23.22 19.56
N GLY A 24 -2.20 -22.64 19.69
CA GLY A 24 -0.94 -23.34 19.56
C GLY A 24 -0.43 -23.51 18.13
N HIS A 25 -1.02 -22.84 17.16
CA HIS A 25 -0.53 -22.88 15.78
C HIS A 25 0.71 -21.98 15.58
N ARG A 26 1.59 -22.38 14.65
CA ARG A 26 2.72 -21.54 14.22
C ARG A 26 2.25 -20.56 13.15
N VAL A 27 2.01 -19.31 13.54
CA VAL A 27 1.47 -18.27 12.67
C VAL A 27 2.60 -17.40 12.11
N GLU A 28 2.78 -17.42 10.80
CA GLU A 28 3.67 -16.51 10.08
C GLU A 28 2.85 -15.39 9.46
N VAL A 29 3.17 -14.14 9.80
CA VAL A 29 2.39 -12.99 9.36
C VAL A 29 3.06 -12.31 8.18
N GLY A 30 2.37 -12.27 7.05
CA GLY A 30 2.80 -11.64 5.79
C GLY A 30 2.10 -10.33 5.50
N ALA A 31 2.83 -9.41 4.86
CA ALA A 31 2.29 -8.18 4.30
C ALA A 31 3.08 -7.78 3.05
N ALA A 32 2.50 -6.97 2.17
CA ALA A 32 3.22 -6.37 1.05
C ALA A 32 4.26 -5.33 1.52
N GLN A 33 4.13 -4.84 2.74
CA GLN A 33 5.05 -3.89 3.36
C GLN A 33 5.99 -4.62 4.32
N SER A 34 7.17 -4.02 4.58
CA SER A 34 8.21 -4.60 5.45
C SER A 34 7.79 -4.74 6.93
N TRP A 35 6.65 -4.21 7.31
CA TRP A 35 6.10 -4.30 8.67
C TRP A 35 4.58 -4.43 8.63
N SER A 36 3.99 -4.97 9.68
CA SER A 36 2.55 -5.09 9.83
C SER A 36 2.14 -5.09 11.30
N LYS A 37 0.98 -4.52 11.62
CA LYS A 37 0.51 -4.47 13.01
C LYS A 37 0.27 -5.86 13.62
N ALA A 38 -0.26 -6.81 12.87
CA ALA A 38 -0.42 -8.19 13.33
C ALA A 38 0.92 -8.90 13.51
N GLY A 39 1.93 -8.57 12.69
CA GLY A 39 3.28 -9.06 12.84
C GLY A 39 3.98 -8.57 14.13
N TRP A 40 3.47 -7.52 14.77
CA TRP A 40 3.96 -7.04 16.06
C TRP A 40 3.35 -7.77 17.25
N SER A 41 2.33 -8.61 17.04
CA SER A 41 1.76 -9.45 18.09
C SER A 41 2.81 -10.43 18.64
N ARG A 42 2.75 -10.68 19.94
CA ARG A 42 3.56 -11.73 20.61
C ARG A 42 3.27 -13.13 20.06
N PHE A 43 2.13 -13.32 19.42
CA PHE A 43 1.69 -14.58 18.83
C PHE A 43 2.14 -14.77 17.38
N ALA A 44 2.78 -13.77 16.75
CA ALA A 44 3.42 -13.91 15.46
C ALA A 44 4.75 -14.65 15.61
N GLY A 45 4.88 -15.84 15.01
CA GLY A 45 6.10 -16.63 15.06
C GLY A 45 7.18 -16.09 14.12
N GLU A 46 6.80 -15.73 12.91
CA GLU A 46 7.67 -15.15 11.88
C GLU A 46 6.93 -14.04 11.13
N ARG A 47 7.69 -13.10 10.58
CA ARG A 47 7.17 -12.05 9.69
C ARG A 47 7.82 -12.18 8.33
N PHE A 48 7.05 -11.96 7.27
CA PHE A 48 7.57 -11.98 5.91
C PHE A 48 6.91 -10.92 5.03
N THR A 49 7.63 -10.52 3.99
CA THR A 49 7.12 -9.59 2.99
C THR A 49 6.90 -10.36 1.68
N TYR A 50 5.82 -10.06 0.98
CA TYR A 50 5.47 -10.64 -0.31
C TYR A 50 5.26 -9.53 -1.37
N PRO A 51 5.39 -9.84 -2.67
CA PRO A 51 5.03 -8.92 -3.75
C PRO A 51 3.58 -8.45 -3.60
N ALA A 52 3.33 -7.15 -3.75
CA ALA A 52 1.96 -6.63 -3.65
C ALA A 52 1.09 -7.23 -4.77
N PRO A 53 -0.07 -7.85 -4.43
CA PRO A 53 -0.91 -8.48 -5.45
C PRO A 53 -1.45 -7.50 -6.49
N GLU A 54 -1.54 -6.20 -6.16
CA GLU A 54 -1.93 -5.13 -7.07
C GLU A 54 -0.81 -4.74 -8.06
N GLU A 55 0.44 -5.07 -7.75
CA GLU A 55 1.59 -4.79 -8.61
C GLU A 55 1.93 -6.01 -9.47
N ASP A 56 1.91 -7.22 -8.90
CA ASP A 56 2.18 -8.47 -9.58
C ASP A 56 1.49 -9.64 -8.89
N ALA A 57 0.29 -9.98 -9.36
CA ALA A 57 -0.51 -11.06 -8.79
C ALA A 57 0.11 -12.46 -9.03
N VAL A 58 0.88 -12.63 -10.11
CA VAL A 58 1.55 -13.89 -10.42
C VAL A 58 2.72 -14.11 -9.48
N ALA A 59 3.63 -13.14 -9.36
CA ALA A 59 4.75 -13.20 -8.43
C ALA A 59 4.29 -13.36 -6.97
N PHE A 60 3.16 -12.74 -6.60
CA PHE A 60 2.54 -12.91 -5.29
C PHE A 60 2.17 -14.37 -5.01
N VAL A 61 1.44 -15.04 -5.91
CA VAL A 61 1.03 -16.43 -5.72
C VAL A 61 2.22 -17.37 -5.78
N ASP A 62 3.16 -17.17 -6.69
CA ASP A 62 4.38 -17.98 -6.82
C ASP A 62 5.26 -17.86 -5.55
N PHE A 63 5.35 -16.68 -4.96
CA PHE A 63 6.03 -16.48 -3.67
C PHE A 63 5.36 -17.29 -2.55
N LEU A 64 4.02 -17.27 -2.48
CA LEU A 64 3.27 -18.02 -1.48
C LEU A 64 3.41 -19.53 -1.69
N ALA A 65 3.38 -20.03 -2.93
CA ALA A 65 3.58 -21.44 -3.26
C ALA A 65 4.97 -21.93 -2.80
N LYS A 66 6.03 -21.17 -3.14
CA LYS A 66 7.40 -21.46 -2.67
C LYS A 66 7.51 -21.46 -1.15
N ARG A 67 6.79 -20.57 -0.48
CA ARG A 67 6.80 -20.49 0.98
C ARG A 67 6.00 -21.63 1.62
N ALA A 68 4.84 -21.98 1.07
CA ALA A 68 4.02 -23.09 1.54
C ALA A 68 4.71 -24.44 1.38
N ALA A 69 5.45 -24.64 0.29
CA ALA A 69 6.21 -25.85 0.00
C ALA A 69 7.28 -26.20 1.05
N ARG A 70 7.65 -25.27 1.93
CA ARG A 70 8.60 -25.53 3.03
C ARG A 70 8.05 -26.54 4.06
N GLU A 71 6.73 -26.68 4.16
CA GLU A 71 6.06 -27.60 5.08
C GLU A 71 4.69 -27.97 4.53
N ALA A 72 4.52 -29.21 4.12
CA ALA A 72 3.25 -29.72 3.61
C ALA A 72 2.11 -29.57 4.62
N GLY A 73 0.91 -29.27 4.15
CA GLY A 73 -0.24 -28.97 5.00
C GLY A 73 -0.28 -27.56 5.59
N THR A 74 0.59 -26.66 5.13
CA THR A 74 0.54 -25.23 5.52
C THR A 74 -0.77 -24.59 5.08
N LEU A 75 -1.52 -24.01 6.01
CA LEU A 75 -2.73 -23.21 5.70
C LEU A 75 -2.32 -21.83 5.18
N VAL A 76 -2.79 -21.46 3.99
CA VAL A 76 -2.68 -20.08 3.46
C VAL A 76 -3.98 -19.36 3.71
N LEU A 77 -3.93 -18.28 4.50
CA LEU A 77 -5.11 -17.55 4.99
C LEU A 77 -5.11 -16.09 4.50
N PRO A 78 -5.72 -15.80 3.33
CA PRO A 78 -5.92 -14.43 2.88
C PRO A 78 -7.06 -13.76 3.65
N LEU A 79 -6.96 -12.45 3.88
CA LEU A 79 -7.94 -11.67 4.66
C LEU A 79 -8.62 -10.56 3.88
N THR A 80 -8.20 -10.32 2.63
CA THR A 80 -8.76 -9.29 1.75
C THR A 80 -9.11 -9.86 0.39
N GLU A 81 -10.03 -9.22 -0.32
CA GLU A 81 -10.38 -9.60 -1.70
C GLU A 81 -9.16 -9.54 -2.63
N ARG A 82 -8.30 -8.53 -2.44
CA ARG A 82 -7.07 -8.36 -3.23
C ARG A 82 -6.08 -9.52 -3.10
N ALA A 83 -6.02 -10.18 -1.94
CA ALA A 83 -5.22 -11.39 -1.76
C ALA A 83 -6.00 -12.64 -2.18
N THR A 84 -7.32 -12.70 -1.89
CA THR A 84 -8.17 -13.88 -2.15
C THR A 84 -8.34 -14.15 -3.64
N LEU A 85 -8.56 -13.12 -4.47
CA LEU A 85 -8.81 -13.30 -5.90
C LEU A 85 -7.64 -13.95 -6.65
N PRO A 86 -6.40 -13.46 -6.57
CA PRO A 86 -5.26 -14.12 -7.20
C PRO A 86 -5.00 -15.53 -6.68
N ILE A 87 -5.15 -15.75 -5.35
CA ILE A 87 -4.99 -17.06 -4.72
C ILE A 87 -6.02 -18.05 -5.25
N SER A 88 -7.28 -17.65 -5.35
CA SER A 88 -8.34 -18.53 -5.84
C SER A 88 -8.20 -18.84 -7.33
N ALA A 89 -7.80 -17.87 -8.14
CA ALA A 89 -7.59 -18.05 -9.58
C ALA A 89 -6.42 -19.00 -9.91
N ARG A 90 -5.39 -19.02 -9.05
CA ARG A 90 -4.21 -19.88 -9.20
C ARG A 90 -4.11 -20.92 -8.07
N ARG A 91 -5.24 -21.36 -7.57
CA ARG A 91 -5.40 -22.30 -6.43
C ARG A 91 -4.56 -23.58 -6.63
N ASP A 92 -4.52 -24.12 -7.85
CA ASP A 92 -3.84 -25.37 -8.15
C ASP A 92 -2.34 -25.29 -7.89
N SER A 93 -1.70 -24.15 -8.18
CA SER A 93 -0.27 -23.95 -7.87
C SER A 93 0.02 -24.04 -6.36
N LEU A 94 -0.88 -23.53 -5.52
CA LEU A 94 -0.74 -23.61 -4.07
C LEU A 94 -1.03 -25.02 -3.54
N LEU A 95 -2.06 -25.68 -4.06
CA LEU A 95 -2.39 -27.07 -3.69
C LEU A 95 -1.27 -28.04 -4.07
N GLN A 96 -0.69 -27.88 -5.27
CA GLN A 96 0.48 -28.67 -5.72
C GLN A 96 1.72 -28.41 -4.86
N ALA A 97 1.86 -27.20 -4.31
CA ALA A 97 2.89 -26.87 -3.32
C ALA A 97 2.61 -27.44 -1.91
N GLY A 98 1.55 -28.22 -1.72
CA GLY A 98 1.15 -28.80 -0.45
C GLY A 98 0.42 -27.87 0.50
N ALA A 99 -0.04 -26.70 0.03
CA ALA A 99 -0.85 -25.76 0.84
C ALA A 99 -2.27 -26.30 1.07
N ARG A 100 -2.92 -25.80 2.14
CA ARG A 100 -4.34 -25.96 2.40
C ARG A 100 -5.03 -24.61 2.22
N LEU A 101 -6.22 -24.63 1.60
CA LEU A 101 -7.04 -23.45 1.34
C LEU A 101 -8.48 -23.76 1.77
N ILE A 102 -9.01 -23.00 2.71
CA ILE A 102 -10.41 -23.07 3.12
C ILE A 102 -11.15 -21.84 2.54
N LEU A 103 -11.42 -21.94 1.24
CA LEU A 103 -12.03 -20.92 0.40
C LEU A 103 -12.96 -21.58 -0.61
N PRO A 104 -14.05 -20.92 -1.05
CA PRO A 104 -14.86 -21.38 -2.20
C PRO A 104 -14.01 -21.50 -3.47
N SER A 105 -14.56 -22.08 -4.52
CA SER A 105 -13.94 -22.05 -5.84
C SER A 105 -13.81 -20.61 -6.35
N HIS A 106 -12.93 -20.39 -7.33
CA HIS A 106 -12.75 -19.05 -7.93
C HIS A 106 -14.06 -18.52 -8.54
N GLU A 107 -14.81 -19.38 -9.20
CA GLU A 107 -16.11 -19.06 -9.80
C GLU A 107 -17.13 -18.60 -8.74
N ILE A 108 -17.25 -19.32 -7.64
CA ILE A 108 -18.16 -18.95 -6.53
C ILE A 108 -17.74 -17.62 -5.91
N LEU A 109 -16.44 -17.38 -5.74
CA LEU A 109 -15.95 -16.11 -5.23
C LEU A 109 -16.25 -14.94 -6.17
N LEU A 110 -16.09 -15.12 -7.49
CA LEU A 110 -16.43 -14.09 -8.47
C LEU A 110 -17.94 -13.77 -8.41
N ARG A 111 -18.80 -14.77 -8.34
CA ARG A 111 -20.25 -14.58 -8.16
C ARG A 111 -20.57 -13.83 -6.87
N ALA A 112 -19.93 -14.20 -5.75
CA ALA A 112 -20.18 -13.59 -4.45
C ALA A 112 -19.70 -12.12 -4.37
N PHE A 113 -18.62 -11.76 -5.07
CA PHE A 113 -18.11 -10.39 -5.11
C PHE A 113 -18.82 -9.50 -6.14
N ASP A 114 -19.62 -10.10 -7.01
CA ASP A 114 -20.45 -9.41 -8.00
C ASP A 114 -21.77 -9.00 -7.38
N LYS A 115 -21.96 -7.68 -7.19
CA LYS A 115 -23.17 -7.12 -6.58
C LYS A 115 -24.43 -7.35 -7.42
N ARG A 116 -24.28 -7.57 -8.72
CA ARG A 116 -25.41 -7.93 -9.58
C ARG A 116 -25.89 -9.34 -9.25
N GLU A 117 -24.98 -10.30 -9.37
CA GLU A 117 -25.32 -11.71 -9.18
C GLU A 117 -25.85 -11.98 -7.78
N THR A 118 -25.21 -11.42 -6.74
CA THR A 118 -25.66 -11.61 -5.35
C THR A 118 -26.98 -10.91 -5.04
N THR A 119 -27.26 -9.73 -5.64
CA THR A 119 -28.56 -9.04 -5.46
C THR A 119 -29.66 -9.79 -6.17
N ASP A 120 -29.42 -10.29 -7.37
CA ASP A 120 -30.42 -11.05 -8.15
C ASP A 120 -30.70 -12.41 -7.49
N LEU A 121 -29.66 -13.09 -6.98
CA LEU A 121 -29.81 -14.33 -6.22
C LEU A 121 -30.58 -14.10 -4.91
N ALA A 122 -30.21 -13.08 -4.13
CA ALA A 122 -30.93 -12.73 -2.88
C ALA A 122 -32.40 -12.44 -3.14
N ARG A 123 -32.72 -11.70 -4.24
CA ARG A 123 -34.10 -11.44 -4.64
C ARG A 123 -34.85 -12.72 -5.01
N SER A 124 -34.23 -13.65 -5.73
CA SER A 124 -34.85 -14.94 -6.10
C SER A 124 -35.13 -15.83 -4.90
N LEU A 125 -34.36 -15.68 -3.83
CA LEU A 125 -34.55 -16.35 -2.54
C LEU A 125 -35.55 -15.63 -1.59
N GLY A 126 -36.21 -14.59 -2.08
CA GLY A 126 -37.25 -13.85 -1.34
C GLY A 126 -36.72 -12.82 -0.34
N MET A 127 -35.43 -12.53 -0.34
CA MET A 127 -34.84 -11.49 0.52
C MET A 127 -35.25 -10.09 0.04
N GLN A 128 -35.43 -9.17 0.98
CA GLN A 128 -35.56 -7.76 0.66
C GLN A 128 -34.21 -7.24 0.14
N VAL A 129 -34.22 -6.63 -1.04
CA VAL A 129 -33.05 -6.02 -1.68
C VAL A 129 -33.38 -4.60 -2.10
N PRO A 130 -32.40 -3.67 -2.16
CA PRO A 130 -32.66 -2.33 -2.66
C PRO A 130 -33.08 -2.38 -4.15
N GLN A 131 -33.89 -1.43 -4.60
CA GLN A 131 -34.11 -1.25 -6.02
C GLN A 131 -32.75 -1.04 -6.70
N THR A 132 -32.44 -1.88 -7.67
CA THR A 132 -31.09 -1.97 -8.24
C THR A 132 -31.15 -1.94 -9.75
N LEU A 133 -30.32 -1.10 -10.39
CA LEU A 133 -30.10 -1.07 -11.83
C LEU A 133 -28.62 -1.31 -12.15
N HIS A 134 -28.36 -1.97 -13.26
CA HIS A 134 -27.04 -2.20 -13.81
C HIS A 134 -26.81 -1.27 -14.98
N LEU A 135 -25.72 -0.50 -14.92
CA LEU A 135 -25.44 0.57 -15.86
C LEU A 135 -24.07 0.36 -16.49
N ASP A 136 -24.06 0.05 -17.78
CA ASP A 136 -22.85 -0.18 -18.54
C ASP A 136 -22.51 1.03 -19.44
N THR A 137 -23.54 1.79 -19.87
CA THR A 137 -23.39 2.94 -20.76
C THR A 137 -24.05 4.19 -20.19
N ARG A 138 -23.62 5.35 -20.71
CA ARG A 138 -24.19 6.65 -20.32
C ARG A 138 -25.65 6.81 -20.76
N GLU A 139 -25.99 6.24 -21.90
CA GLU A 139 -27.37 6.23 -22.46
C GLU A 139 -28.32 5.49 -21.51
N GLN A 140 -27.87 4.36 -20.94
CA GLN A 140 -28.64 3.63 -19.91
C GLN A 140 -28.84 4.48 -18.65
N ALA A 141 -27.80 5.21 -18.20
CA ALA A 141 -27.93 6.09 -17.05
C ALA A 141 -28.90 7.25 -17.29
N LEU A 142 -28.86 7.87 -18.48
CA LEU A 142 -29.78 8.92 -18.89
C LEU A 142 -31.22 8.42 -18.96
N ALA A 143 -31.45 7.24 -19.54
CA ALA A 143 -32.78 6.65 -19.65
C ALA A 143 -33.38 6.21 -18.30
N ALA A 144 -32.51 5.79 -17.36
CA ALA A 144 -32.92 5.31 -16.05
C ALA A 144 -33.21 6.44 -15.06
N ALA A 145 -32.46 7.54 -15.11
CA ALA A 145 -32.51 8.62 -14.13
C ALA A 145 -33.93 9.17 -13.85
N PRO A 146 -34.79 9.45 -14.83
CA PRO A 146 -36.14 9.99 -14.59
C PRO A 146 -37.08 9.12 -13.77
N ASN A 147 -36.85 7.79 -13.78
CA ASN A 147 -37.70 6.81 -13.11
C ASN A 147 -37.04 6.12 -11.92
N PHE A 148 -35.84 6.54 -11.55
CA PHE A 148 -35.11 5.93 -10.43
C PHE A 148 -35.48 6.59 -9.10
N PRO A 149 -35.64 5.82 -7.98
CA PRO A 149 -35.92 6.41 -6.69
C PRO A 149 -34.72 7.16 -6.13
N PHE A 150 -34.94 8.40 -5.71
CA PHE A 150 -33.95 9.19 -5.03
C PHE A 150 -34.21 9.29 -3.52
N PRO A 151 -33.16 9.38 -2.71
CA PRO A 151 -31.75 9.43 -3.05
C PRO A 151 -31.19 8.07 -3.53
N ALA A 152 -30.20 8.11 -4.41
CA ALA A 152 -29.55 6.96 -5.00
C ALA A 152 -28.08 6.83 -4.56
N VAL A 153 -27.55 5.61 -4.64
CA VAL A 153 -26.12 5.29 -4.44
C VAL A 153 -25.60 4.58 -5.68
N LEU A 154 -24.68 5.20 -6.38
CA LEU A 154 -23.96 4.57 -7.48
C LEU A 154 -22.65 4.00 -6.96
N LYS A 155 -22.35 2.76 -7.29
CA LYS A 155 -21.13 2.07 -6.83
C LYS A 155 -20.60 1.12 -7.91
N PRO A 156 -19.28 0.81 -7.88
CA PRO A 156 -18.74 -0.24 -8.74
C PRO A 156 -19.44 -1.58 -8.49
N ARG A 157 -19.62 -2.37 -9.54
CA ARG A 157 -20.21 -3.72 -9.47
C ARG A 157 -19.42 -4.66 -8.56
N ALA A 158 -18.08 -4.57 -8.59
CA ALA A 158 -17.19 -5.27 -7.67
C ALA A 158 -16.23 -4.29 -7.00
N SER A 159 -15.76 -4.59 -5.79
CA SER A 159 -14.80 -3.75 -5.05
C SER A 159 -13.38 -3.83 -5.62
N GLN A 160 -13.07 -4.94 -6.31
CA GLN A 160 -11.85 -5.20 -7.05
C GLN A 160 -12.20 -5.74 -8.44
N GLU A 161 -11.52 -5.27 -9.46
CA GLU A 161 -11.53 -5.88 -10.79
C GLU A 161 -10.24 -6.68 -10.98
N PHE A 162 -10.36 -7.98 -11.22
CA PHE A 162 -9.25 -8.89 -11.41
C PHE A 162 -9.33 -9.58 -12.76
N ASP A 163 -8.30 -9.43 -13.58
CA ASP A 163 -8.14 -10.13 -14.84
C ASP A 163 -7.12 -11.28 -14.63
N PRO A 164 -7.57 -12.54 -14.64
CA PRO A 164 -6.68 -13.69 -14.43
C PRO A 164 -5.70 -13.94 -15.59
N GLN A 165 -5.99 -13.41 -16.80
CA GLN A 165 -5.11 -13.57 -17.97
C GLN A 165 -3.89 -12.66 -17.88
N THR A 166 -4.11 -11.40 -17.50
CA THR A 166 -3.03 -10.40 -17.38
C THR A 166 -2.46 -10.32 -15.95
N GLY A 167 -3.14 -10.91 -14.97
CA GLY A 167 -2.81 -10.75 -13.54
C GLY A 167 -3.10 -9.35 -13.00
N THR A 168 -3.83 -8.51 -13.75
CA THR A 168 -4.11 -7.14 -13.35
C THR A 168 -5.20 -7.11 -12.28
N LEU A 169 -4.92 -6.46 -11.15
CA LEU A 169 -5.85 -6.24 -10.05
C LEU A 169 -6.02 -4.74 -9.80
N ARG A 170 -7.26 -4.25 -9.83
CA ARG A 170 -7.58 -2.83 -9.65
C ARG A 170 -8.67 -2.63 -8.61
N ALA A 171 -8.46 -1.66 -7.71
CA ALA A 171 -9.51 -1.17 -6.82
C ALA A 171 -10.42 -0.19 -7.58
N THR A 172 -11.72 -0.37 -7.48
CA THR A 172 -12.73 0.34 -8.28
C THR A 172 -13.23 1.64 -7.64
N GLY A 173 -12.95 1.87 -6.37
CA GLY A 173 -13.23 3.12 -5.68
C GLY A 173 -14.45 3.10 -4.75
N ALA A 174 -14.78 4.29 -4.22
CA ALA A 174 -15.88 4.48 -3.27
C ALA A 174 -17.21 4.78 -3.99
N PRO A 175 -18.37 4.49 -3.34
CA PRO A 175 -19.67 4.86 -3.87
C PRO A 175 -19.85 6.38 -3.93
N ILE A 176 -20.71 6.84 -4.85
CA ILE A 176 -21.14 8.24 -5.01
C ILE A 176 -22.63 8.33 -4.80
N TYR A 177 -23.09 9.38 -4.12
CA TYR A 177 -24.50 9.64 -3.84
C TYR A 177 -25.10 10.59 -4.88
N ALA A 178 -26.39 10.42 -5.17
CA ALA A 178 -27.15 11.29 -6.04
C ALA A 178 -28.53 11.57 -5.45
N ARG A 179 -28.95 12.83 -5.45
CA ARG A 179 -30.26 13.28 -4.91
C ARG A 179 -31.29 13.54 -6.00
N ASP A 180 -30.82 13.65 -7.23
CA ASP A 180 -31.65 13.94 -8.41
C ASP A 180 -31.03 13.32 -9.68
N GLU A 181 -31.73 13.48 -10.80
CA GLU A 181 -31.34 12.95 -12.10
C GLU A 181 -29.98 13.47 -12.59
N SER A 182 -29.71 14.76 -12.39
CA SER A 182 -28.46 15.40 -12.83
C SER A 182 -27.27 14.85 -12.07
N GLU A 183 -27.38 14.74 -10.72
CA GLU A 183 -26.35 14.14 -9.87
C GLU A 183 -26.16 12.64 -10.18
N PHE A 184 -27.23 11.94 -10.55
CA PHE A 184 -27.17 10.52 -10.93
C PHE A 184 -26.30 10.30 -12.17
N VAL A 185 -26.54 11.07 -13.23
CA VAL A 185 -25.73 10.98 -14.47
C VAL A 185 -24.29 11.44 -14.20
N GLY A 186 -24.11 12.52 -13.44
CA GLY A 186 -22.77 12.97 -13.03
C GLY A 186 -21.99 11.93 -12.23
N ALA A 187 -22.65 11.25 -11.30
CA ALA A 187 -22.05 10.16 -10.51
C ALA A 187 -21.67 8.96 -11.40
N PHE A 188 -22.49 8.63 -12.40
CA PHE A 188 -22.16 7.62 -13.39
C PHE A 188 -20.90 8.01 -14.19
N ASP A 189 -20.85 9.24 -14.73
CA ASP A 189 -19.73 9.73 -15.52
C ASP A 189 -18.41 9.73 -14.70
N GLU A 190 -18.46 10.08 -13.41
CA GLU A 190 -17.30 10.03 -12.52
C GLU A 190 -16.84 8.59 -12.25
N LEU A 191 -17.75 7.66 -11.93
CA LEU A 191 -17.41 6.27 -11.66
C LEU A 191 -16.89 5.56 -12.91
N LYS A 192 -17.42 5.87 -14.09
CA LYS A 192 -17.02 5.25 -15.36
C LYS A 192 -15.55 5.47 -15.72
N GLN A 193 -14.93 6.52 -15.15
CA GLN A 193 -13.50 6.75 -15.28
C GLN A 193 -12.65 5.76 -14.47
N ARG A 194 -13.26 5.04 -13.50
CA ARG A 194 -12.56 4.19 -12.54
C ARG A 194 -12.90 2.70 -12.65
N CYS A 195 -14.09 2.37 -13.16
CA CYS A 195 -14.57 0.99 -13.27
C CYS A 195 -15.38 0.75 -14.54
N HIS A 196 -15.45 -0.52 -14.95
CA HIS A 196 -16.12 -0.90 -16.19
C HIS A 196 -17.64 -1.03 -16.03
N ALA A 197 -18.11 -1.51 -14.88
CA ALA A 197 -19.52 -1.76 -14.63
C ALA A 197 -19.97 -1.07 -13.33
N ILE A 198 -21.17 -0.46 -13.38
CA ILE A 198 -21.74 0.35 -12.30
C ILE A 198 -23.07 -0.23 -11.87
N VAL A 199 -23.33 -0.20 -10.57
CA VAL A 199 -24.63 -0.55 -9.97
C VAL A 199 -25.19 0.71 -9.33
N ALA A 200 -26.41 1.10 -9.71
CA ALA A 200 -27.19 2.11 -9.02
C ALA A 200 -28.20 1.44 -8.10
N GLN A 201 -28.24 1.86 -6.83
CA GLN A 201 -29.16 1.35 -5.83
C GLN A 201 -29.88 2.48 -5.11
N GLU A 202 -31.14 2.25 -4.73
CA GLU A 202 -31.82 3.16 -3.82
C GLU A 202 -31.08 3.29 -2.50
N TRP A 203 -31.13 4.43 -1.88
CA TRP A 203 -30.58 4.64 -0.55
C TRP A 203 -31.49 4.01 0.50
N ILE A 204 -30.92 3.10 1.31
CA ILE A 204 -31.63 2.49 2.44
C ILE A 204 -31.25 3.22 3.72
N ASP A 205 -32.21 3.95 4.31
CA ASP A 205 -32.06 4.53 5.66
C ASP A 205 -32.23 3.42 6.68
N GLY A 206 -31.16 3.06 7.38
CA GLY A 206 -31.18 1.96 8.33
C GLY A 206 -29.84 1.75 9.02
N GLN A 207 -29.86 0.90 10.04
CA GLN A 207 -28.68 0.51 10.80
C GLN A 207 -27.90 -0.58 10.09
N GLY A 208 -26.58 -0.43 9.98
CA GLY A 208 -25.72 -1.48 9.45
C GLY A 208 -25.70 -2.69 10.40
N SER A 209 -25.99 -3.86 9.87
CA SER A 209 -25.98 -5.15 10.56
C SER A 209 -25.28 -6.20 9.72
N GLY A 210 -24.76 -7.25 10.34
CA GLY A 210 -24.10 -8.34 9.65
C GLY A 210 -24.48 -9.68 10.25
N TYR A 211 -24.71 -10.64 9.39
CA TYR A 211 -24.73 -12.06 9.69
C TYR A 211 -23.41 -12.69 9.24
N PHE A 212 -22.81 -13.50 10.09
CA PHE A 212 -21.51 -14.11 9.88
C PHE A 212 -21.61 -15.61 10.00
N ALA A 213 -21.01 -16.34 9.08
CA ALA A 213 -21.04 -17.79 9.07
C ALA A 213 -19.67 -18.40 8.79
N LEU A 214 -19.43 -19.57 9.36
CA LEU A 214 -18.40 -20.51 8.91
C LEU A 214 -19.13 -21.70 8.28
N MET A 215 -18.89 -21.92 7.00
CA MET A 215 -19.48 -23.02 6.25
C MET A 215 -18.40 -24.07 5.89
N ASN A 216 -18.73 -25.33 5.99
CA ASN A 216 -17.91 -26.41 5.48
C ASN A 216 -18.68 -27.14 4.37
N GLN A 217 -18.31 -26.87 3.10
CA GLN A 217 -18.95 -27.45 1.91
C GLN A 217 -20.51 -27.32 1.96
N GLY A 218 -20.98 -26.09 2.10
CA GLY A 218 -22.40 -25.76 2.18
C GLY A 218 -23.09 -26.04 3.54
N LYS A 219 -22.36 -26.59 4.52
CA LYS A 219 -22.94 -26.90 5.85
C LYS A 219 -22.46 -25.91 6.91
N LEU A 220 -23.38 -25.31 7.63
CA LEU A 220 -23.10 -24.36 8.72
C LEU A 220 -22.34 -25.04 9.87
N ARG A 221 -21.29 -24.37 10.35
CA ARG A 221 -20.46 -24.79 11.49
C ARG A 221 -20.43 -23.78 12.63
N ALA A 222 -20.56 -22.51 12.33
CA ALA A 222 -20.70 -21.44 13.31
C ALA A 222 -21.45 -20.26 12.71
N GLU A 223 -22.18 -19.52 13.54
CA GLU A 223 -22.88 -18.31 13.15
C GLU A 223 -22.77 -17.23 14.23
N PHE A 224 -22.89 -15.99 13.81
CA PHE A 224 -22.80 -14.83 14.69
C PHE A 224 -23.51 -13.63 14.06
N ALA A 225 -24.04 -12.72 14.87
CA ALA A 225 -24.60 -11.46 14.37
C ALA A 225 -24.11 -10.26 15.18
N HIS A 226 -23.97 -9.13 14.48
CA HIS A 226 -23.70 -7.86 15.12
C HIS A 226 -24.47 -6.70 14.47
N ARG A 227 -24.61 -5.62 15.23
CA ARG A 227 -25.04 -4.32 14.70
C ARG A 227 -23.93 -3.30 14.86
N ARG A 228 -23.85 -2.36 13.92
CA ARG A 228 -22.91 -1.23 13.96
C ARG A 228 -23.52 -0.10 14.80
N LEU A 229 -22.81 0.31 15.83
CA LEU A 229 -23.18 1.46 16.65
C LEU A 229 -22.53 2.75 16.15
N ARG A 230 -21.37 2.62 15.44
CA ARG A 230 -20.67 3.72 14.82
C ARG A 230 -19.82 3.22 13.66
N ASP A 231 -19.98 3.83 12.49
CA ASP A 231 -19.17 3.55 11.32
C ASP A 231 -17.88 4.36 11.33
N VAL A 232 -16.82 3.90 10.65
CA VAL A 232 -15.57 4.68 10.47
C VAL A 232 -15.85 5.93 9.63
N ARG A 233 -16.62 5.76 8.56
CA ARG A 233 -17.14 6.88 7.78
C ARG A 233 -18.60 7.11 8.14
N PRO A 234 -18.99 8.31 8.58
CA PRO A 234 -20.38 8.61 8.94
C PRO A 234 -21.41 8.36 7.84
N THR A 235 -20.93 8.21 6.60
CA THR A 235 -21.75 7.83 5.43
C THR A 235 -22.11 6.35 5.39
N GLY A 236 -21.65 5.55 6.36
CA GLY A 236 -22.10 4.16 6.52
C GLY A 236 -21.12 3.10 6.03
N SER A 237 -19.81 3.36 6.08
CA SER A 237 -18.83 2.32 5.73
C SER A 237 -17.73 2.14 6.77
N GLY A 238 -17.31 0.87 6.93
CA GLY A 238 -16.38 0.44 7.98
C GLY A 238 -17.03 0.50 9.36
N SER A 239 -16.55 -0.28 10.32
CA SER A 239 -17.14 -0.35 11.67
C SER A 239 -16.12 0.07 12.72
N ALA A 240 -16.42 1.15 13.46
CA ALA A 240 -15.59 1.68 14.55
C ALA A 240 -16.03 1.19 15.92
N LEU A 241 -17.35 1.11 16.13
CA LEU A 241 -17.98 0.59 17.36
C LEU A 241 -19.15 -0.31 16.97
N ARG A 242 -19.22 -1.49 17.53
CA ARG A 242 -20.26 -2.50 17.23
C ARG A 242 -20.56 -3.35 18.46
N GLU A 243 -21.69 -4.01 18.41
CA GLU A 243 -22.25 -4.81 19.48
C GLU A 243 -22.76 -6.15 18.95
N SER A 244 -22.50 -7.23 19.68
CA SER A 244 -23.11 -8.54 19.41
C SER A 244 -24.61 -8.51 19.76
N VAL A 245 -25.42 -9.08 18.89
CA VAL A 245 -26.88 -9.10 19.03
C VAL A 245 -27.42 -10.50 18.77
N ALA A 246 -28.67 -10.77 19.23
CA ALA A 246 -29.38 -11.96 18.79
C ALA A 246 -29.49 -12.02 17.28
N ILE A 247 -29.46 -13.22 16.72
CA ILE A 247 -29.61 -13.43 15.28
C ILE A 247 -31.10 -13.33 14.95
N GLU A 248 -31.48 -12.37 14.14
CA GLU A 248 -32.83 -12.25 13.63
C GLU A 248 -33.13 -13.36 12.61
N VAL A 249 -34.29 -14.00 12.73
CA VAL A 249 -34.67 -15.20 11.96
C VAL A 249 -34.67 -14.90 10.46
N GLU A 250 -35.30 -13.80 10.05
CA GLU A 250 -35.39 -13.42 8.63
C GLU A 250 -34.01 -13.16 8.02
N MET A 251 -33.12 -12.49 8.75
CA MET A 251 -31.73 -12.23 8.33
C MET A 251 -30.94 -13.54 8.23
N ARG A 252 -31.09 -14.44 9.20
CA ARG A 252 -30.44 -15.74 9.23
C ARG A 252 -30.86 -16.62 8.07
N ASP A 253 -32.16 -16.81 7.91
CA ASP A 253 -32.71 -17.76 6.94
C ASP A 253 -32.37 -17.33 5.50
N GLY A 254 -32.47 -16.02 5.21
CA GLY A 254 -32.06 -15.48 3.91
C GLY A 254 -30.56 -15.64 3.66
N ALA A 255 -29.70 -15.30 4.65
CA ALA A 255 -28.27 -15.43 4.53
C ALA A 255 -27.81 -16.88 4.37
N LEU A 256 -28.43 -17.83 5.11
CA LEU A 256 -28.11 -19.24 4.98
C LEU A 256 -28.54 -19.80 3.62
N ALA A 257 -29.75 -19.52 3.18
CA ALA A 257 -30.22 -19.95 1.87
C ALA A 257 -29.29 -19.49 0.74
N LEU A 258 -28.82 -18.23 0.83
CA LEU A 258 -27.88 -17.68 -0.13
C LEU A 258 -26.51 -18.38 -0.07
N LEU A 259 -25.95 -18.66 1.11
CA LEU A 259 -24.67 -19.34 1.26
C LEU A 259 -24.76 -20.83 0.89
N GLU A 260 -25.89 -21.49 1.13
CA GLU A 260 -26.14 -22.87 0.74
C GLU A 260 -26.26 -23.00 -0.78
N GLU A 261 -27.01 -22.09 -1.44
CA GLU A 261 -27.14 -22.05 -2.90
C GLU A 261 -25.79 -21.80 -3.59
N LEU A 262 -24.92 -21.01 -2.96
CA LEU A 262 -23.55 -20.82 -3.43
C LEU A 262 -22.62 -21.99 -3.05
N HIS A 263 -23.07 -23.03 -2.38
CA HIS A 263 -22.24 -24.12 -1.84
C HIS A 263 -21.00 -23.59 -1.12
N TRP A 264 -21.20 -22.61 -0.23
CA TRP A 264 -20.12 -21.85 0.38
C TRP A 264 -19.19 -22.72 1.21
N HIS A 265 -17.88 -22.44 1.13
CA HIS A 265 -16.83 -23.09 1.93
C HIS A 265 -15.88 -22.05 2.54
N GLY A 266 -15.74 -22.04 3.86
CA GLY A 266 -14.99 -21.07 4.63
C GLY A 266 -15.89 -20.01 5.27
N VAL A 267 -15.30 -18.86 5.63
CA VAL A 267 -16.03 -17.77 6.29
C VAL A 267 -16.74 -16.87 5.29
N ALA A 268 -17.88 -16.34 5.72
CA ALA A 268 -18.62 -15.31 4.99
C ALA A 268 -19.25 -14.31 5.97
N MET A 269 -19.39 -13.07 5.51
CA MET A 269 -20.23 -12.04 6.11
C MET A 269 -21.28 -11.63 5.09
N VAL A 270 -22.55 -11.75 5.46
CA VAL A 270 -23.69 -11.21 4.70
C VAL A 270 -24.09 -9.89 5.35
N GLU A 271 -24.00 -8.80 4.59
CA GLU A 271 -24.23 -7.45 5.09
C GLU A 271 -25.67 -6.99 4.82
N PHE A 272 -26.28 -6.38 5.81
CA PHE A 272 -27.63 -5.87 5.78
C PHE A 272 -27.71 -4.41 6.23
N ARG A 273 -28.76 -3.72 5.77
CA ARG A 273 -29.34 -2.52 6.41
C ARG A 273 -30.67 -2.89 7.04
N VAL A 274 -30.77 -2.72 8.35
CA VAL A 274 -32.03 -2.94 9.07
C VAL A 274 -32.77 -1.62 9.13
N ARG A 275 -33.94 -1.55 8.48
CA ARG A 275 -34.81 -0.38 8.47
C ARG A 275 -35.36 -0.10 9.88
N LYS A 276 -35.99 1.07 10.09
CA LYS A 276 -36.57 1.45 11.40
C LYS A 276 -37.73 0.55 11.84
N ASP A 277 -38.39 -0.10 10.89
CA ASP A 277 -39.45 -1.08 11.11
C ASP A 277 -38.90 -2.50 11.46
N GLY A 278 -37.58 -2.67 11.46
CA GLY A 278 -36.93 -3.95 11.73
C GLY A 278 -36.62 -4.75 10.46
N THR A 279 -37.09 -4.37 9.30
CA THR A 279 -36.90 -5.12 8.05
C THR A 279 -35.43 -5.15 7.63
N PRO A 280 -34.79 -6.35 7.51
CA PRO A 280 -33.44 -6.47 7.01
C PRO A 280 -33.41 -6.40 5.47
N VAL A 281 -32.63 -5.47 4.92
CA VAL A 281 -32.42 -5.31 3.48
C VAL A 281 -31.00 -5.78 3.16
N PHE A 282 -30.85 -6.79 2.32
CA PHE A 282 -29.57 -7.34 1.89
C PHE A 282 -28.77 -6.30 1.09
N LEU A 283 -27.45 -6.25 1.31
CA LEU A 283 -26.55 -5.36 0.59
C LEU A 283 -25.48 -6.08 -0.22
N GLU A 284 -24.73 -6.99 0.41
CA GLU A 284 -23.60 -7.70 -0.23
C GLU A 284 -23.10 -8.91 0.57
N VAL A 285 -22.33 -9.76 -0.06
CA VAL A 285 -21.58 -10.85 0.56
C VAL A 285 -20.09 -10.50 0.58
N ASN A 286 -19.47 -10.64 1.76
CA ASN A 286 -18.02 -10.53 1.95
C ASN A 286 -17.45 -11.93 2.21
N GLY A 287 -16.84 -12.53 1.19
CA GLY A 287 -16.31 -13.91 1.21
C GLY A 287 -14.93 -14.03 1.86
N ARG A 288 -14.73 -13.37 2.97
CA ARG A 288 -13.45 -13.29 3.71
C ARG A 288 -13.70 -12.91 5.16
N PHE A 289 -12.67 -12.98 5.99
CA PHE A 289 -12.75 -12.38 7.32
C PHE A 289 -13.03 -10.87 7.24
N TRP A 290 -13.73 -10.35 8.21
CA TRP A 290 -14.24 -8.98 8.32
C TRP A 290 -13.51 -8.18 9.39
N ASN A 291 -13.46 -6.87 9.25
CA ASN A 291 -12.72 -5.99 10.16
C ASN A 291 -13.19 -6.05 11.62
N SER A 292 -14.45 -6.43 11.86
CA SER A 292 -15.02 -6.57 13.21
C SER A 292 -14.84 -7.96 13.82
N LEU A 293 -13.95 -8.80 13.30
CA LEU A 293 -13.74 -10.18 13.75
C LEU A 293 -13.44 -10.29 15.26
N ALA A 294 -12.73 -9.32 15.82
CA ALA A 294 -12.44 -9.28 17.26
C ALA A 294 -13.69 -9.33 18.14
N LEU A 295 -14.81 -8.78 17.67
CA LEU A 295 -16.09 -8.85 18.40
C LEU A 295 -16.61 -10.29 18.51
N ALA A 296 -16.63 -11.04 17.42
CA ALA A 296 -17.08 -12.43 17.41
C ALA A 296 -16.24 -13.29 18.37
N VAL A 297 -14.89 -13.15 18.30
CA VAL A 297 -13.98 -13.87 19.21
C VAL A 297 -14.22 -13.51 20.68
N ASN A 298 -14.39 -12.22 21.00
CA ASN A 298 -14.67 -11.76 22.36
C ASN A 298 -16.08 -12.15 22.86
N ALA A 299 -17.03 -12.33 21.95
CA ALA A 299 -18.37 -12.80 22.26
C ALA A 299 -18.46 -14.32 22.44
N GLY A 300 -17.44 -15.09 22.01
CA GLY A 300 -17.37 -16.55 22.21
C GLY A 300 -17.33 -17.37 20.92
N VAL A 301 -17.36 -16.76 19.73
CA VAL A 301 -17.25 -17.48 18.45
C VAL A 301 -15.87 -17.27 17.85
N ASP A 302 -15.00 -18.25 18.02
CA ASP A 302 -13.62 -18.20 17.52
C ASP A 302 -13.51 -18.76 16.09
N PHE A 303 -14.01 -18.01 15.13
CA PHE A 303 -13.98 -18.37 13.72
C PHE A 303 -12.58 -18.74 13.17
N PRO A 304 -11.47 -18.02 13.53
CA PRO A 304 -10.15 -18.41 13.08
C PRO A 304 -9.72 -19.80 13.57
N ALA A 305 -9.93 -20.12 14.83
CA ALA A 305 -9.60 -21.42 15.39
C ALA A 305 -10.41 -22.54 14.72
N MET A 306 -11.73 -22.35 14.56
CA MET A 306 -12.62 -23.32 13.92
C MET A 306 -12.28 -23.51 12.42
N LEU A 307 -11.89 -22.45 11.71
CA LEU A 307 -11.43 -22.58 10.32
C LEU A 307 -10.11 -23.38 10.24
N ALA A 308 -9.21 -23.19 11.20
CA ALA A 308 -7.99 -24.00 11.28
C ALA A 308 -8.31 -25.48 11.59
N GLU A 309 -9.34 -25.79 12.39
CA GLU A 309 -9.81 -27.17 12.59
C GLU A 309 -10.31 -27.80 11.29
N ILE A 310 -11.08 -27.08 10.48
CA ILE A 310 -11.48 -27.58 9.16
C ILE A 310 -10.24 -27.86 8.30
N ALA A 311 -9.25 -26.96 8.31
CA ALA A 311 -8.03 -27.16 7.55
C ALA A 311 -7.22 -28.37 8.06
N GLU A 312 -7.20 -28.62 9.35
CA GLU A 312 -6.37 -29.68 9.96
C GLU A 312 -7.05 -31.05 9.95
N PHE A 313 -8.36 -31.09 10.21
CA PHE A 313 -9.10 -32.32 10.44
C PHE A 313 -10.19 -32.62 9.41
N GLY A 314 -10.46 -31.69 8.46
CA GLY A 314 -11.53 -31.78 7.47
C GLY A 314 -12.87 -31.26 7.95
N ASP A 315 -13.09 -31.11 9.25
CA ASP A 315 -14.25 -30.48 9.85
C ASP A 315 -13.94 -29.89 11.24
N VAL A 316 -14.85 -29.11 11.79
CA VAL A 316 -14.73 -28.57 13.15
C VAL A 316 -14.86 -29.66 14.18
N LYS A 317 -14.03 -29.60 15.24
CA LYS A 317 -14.13 -30.42 16.45
C LYS A 317 -14.82 -29.69 17.58
N THR A 318 -14.72 -28.38 17.59
CA THR A 318 -15.41 -27.50 18.53
C THR A 318 -16.93 -27.66 18.36
N PRO A 319 -17.71 -27.87 19.44
CA PRO A 319 -19.15 -27.87 19.37
C PRO A 319 -19.69 -26.56 18.78
N PHE A 320 -20.88 -26.62 18.17
CA PHE A 320 -21.53 -25.41 17.62
C PHE A 320 -21.61 -24.33 18.71
N PRO A 321 -20.97 -23.15 18.52
CA PRO A 321 -20.80 -22.20 19.61
C PRO A 321 -22.09 -21.42 19.89
N SER A 322 -22.36 -21.23 21.16
CA SER A 322 -23.22 -20.13 21.63
C SER A 322 -22.36 -18.91 21.91
N TYR A 323 -22.90 -17.72 21.81
CA TYR A 323 -22.16 -16.49 22.10
C TYR A 323 -22.95 -15.55 23.03
N SER A 324 -22.23 -14.61 23.64
CA SER A 324 -22.78 -13.59 24.50
C SER A 324 -23.26 -12.39 23.69
N GLU A 325 -24.50 -11.99 23.90
CA GLU A 325 -25.08 -10.75 23.37
C GLU A 325 -24.66 -9.54 24.20
N GLY A 326 -24.75 -8.34 23.60
CA GLY A 326 -24.41 -7.07 24.26
C GLY A 326 -22.91 -6.81 24.43
N ILE A 327 -22.07 -7.71 23.99
CA ILE A 327 -20.62 -7.46 23.96
C ILE A 327 -20.30 -6.37 22.96
N LYS A 328 -19.49 -5.37 23.38
CA LYS A 328 -19.10 -4.24 22.54
C LYS A 328 -17.60 -4.29 22.24
N CYS A 329 -17.24 -4.01 20.98
CA CYS A 329 -15.86 -3.83 20.56
C CYS A 329 -15.68 -2.48 19.89
N ARG A 330 -14.55 -1.84 20.19
CA ARG A 330 -14.16 -0.54 19.65
C ARG A 330 -12.81 -0.64 18.95
N TRP A 331 -12.75 -0.17 17.70
CA TRP A 331 -11.50 0.14 17.03
C TRP A 331 -11.16 1.61 17.27
N LEU A 332 -10.24 1.90 18.19
CA LEU A 332 -9.96 3.27 18.67
C LEU A 332 -9.50 4.19 17.53
N LEU A 333 -8.60 3.73 16.66
CA LEU A 333 -8.17 4.50 15.50
C LEU A 333 -9.32 4.72 14.50
N GLY A 334 -10.17 3.70 14.28
CA GLY A 334 -11.37 3.83 13.45
C GLY A 334 -12.34 4.88 13.98
N ASP A 335 -12.52 4.92 15.28
CA ASP A 335 -13.36 5.91 15.97
C ASP A 335 -12.76 7.34 15.90
N THR A 336 -11.43 7.44 15.97
CA THR A 336 -10.73 8.71 15.72
C THR A 336 -10.92 9.18 14.28
N ARG A 337 -10.89 8.26 13.32
CA ARG A 337 -11.19 8.55 11.90
C ARG A 337 -12.63 9.02 11.72
N HIS A 338 -13.59 8.37 12.38
CA HIS A 338 -14.99 8.82 12.42
C HIS A 338 -15.08 10.29 12.88
N LEU A 339 -14.45 10.61 14.02
CA LEU A 339 -14.46 11.96 14.56
C LEU A 339 -13.86 12.98 13.57
N ILE A 340 -12.76 12.65 12.93
CA ILE A 340 -12.12 13.49 11.90
C ILE A 340 -13.09 13.74 10.72
N GLU A 341 -13.79 12.70 10.23
CA GLU A 341 -14.74 12.85 9.13
C GLU A 341 -15.95 13.71 9.55
N VAL A 342 -16.44 13.56 10.78
CA VAL A 342 -17.52 14.42 11.31
C VAL A 342 -17.09 15.89 11.35
N PHE A 343 -15.83 16.16 11.73
CA PHE A 343 -15.32 17.55 11.74
C PHE A 343 -15.12 18.13 10.33
N ARG A 344 -14.85 17.27 9.32
CA ARG A 344 -14.79 17.67 7.91
C ARG A 344 -16.16 18.06 7.35
N GLY A 345 -17.22 17.43 7.85
CA GLY A 345 -18.59 17.64 7.40
C GLY A 345 -19.08 16.55 6.44
N ALA A 346 -20.38 16.60 6.15
CA ALA A 346 -20.99 15.67 5.20
C ALA A 346 -20.43 15.86 3.78
N PRO A 347 -20.18 14.77 3.02
CA PRO A 347 -19.84 14.89 1.63
C PRO A 347 -21.04 15.44 0.83
N PRO A 348 -20.79 16.02 -0.35
CA PRO A 348 -21.85 16.49 -1.24
C PRO A 348 -22.87 15.38 -1.48
N SER A 349 -24.13 15.73 -1.61
CA SER A 349 -25.24 14.83 -1.96
C SER A 349 -25.49 13.66 -1.01
N PHE A 350 -24.83 13.59 0.16
CA PHE A 350 -25.10 12.55 1.14
C PHE A 350 -26.53 12.71 1.72
N PRO A 351 -27.39 11.69 1.59
CA PRO A 351 -28.81 11.80 1.93
C PRO A 351 -29.12 11.54 3.41
N GLY A 352 -28.22 10.86 4.12
CA GLY A 352 -28.44 10.41 5.50
C GLY A 352 -28.23 11.52 6.54
N GLN A 353 -28.62 11.23 7.77
CA GLN A 353 -28.32 12.10 8.90
C GLN A 353 -26.83 12.07 9.22
N PHE A 354 -26.21 13.24 9.26
CA PHE A 354 -24.80 13.37 9.58
C PHE A 354 -24.62 13.77 11.05
N PRO A 355 -23.70 13.13 11.82
CA PRO A 355 -23.55 13.39 13.23
C PRO A 355 -23.16 14.84 13.55
N ALA A 356 -23.77 15.44 14.57
CA ALA A 356 -23.37 16.73 15.06
C ALA A 356 -21.98 16.67 15.74
N ARG A 357 -21.09 17.62 15.45
CA ARG A 357 -19.70 17.65 15.95
C ARG A 357 -19.59 17.50 17.46
N GLY A 358 -20.42 18.23 18.22
CA GLY A 358 -20.43 18.16 19.70
C GLY A 358 -20.90 16.82 20.23
N ALA A 359 -21.90 16.19 19.61
CA ALA A 359 -22.38 14.85 19.97
C ALA A 359 -21.32 13.77 19.69
N ALA A 360 -20.67 13.83 18.53
CA ALA A 360 -19.60 12.90 18.16
C ALA A 360 -18.42 13.03 19.12
N LEU A 361 -17.97 14.24 19.44
CA LEU A 361 -16.89 14.47 20.39
C LEU A 361 -17.23 13.94 21.80
N ARG A 362 -18.44 14.22 22.29
CA ARG A 362 -18.93 13.70 23.59
C ARG A 362 -18.92 12.16 23.57
N ALA A 363 -19.49 11.55 22.54
CA ALA A 363 -19.55 10.09 22.42
C ALA A 363 -18.15 9.43 22.32
N PHE A 364 -17.20 10.13 21.70
CA PHE A 364 -15.80 9.67 21.61
C PHE A 364 -15.10 9.72 22.98
N LEU A 365 -15.30 10.80 23.76
CA LEU A 365 -14.62 11.05 25.03
C LEU A 365 -15.31 10.35 26.22
N THR A 366 -16.58 9.98 26.12
CA THR A 366 -17.30 9.32 27.21
C THR A 366 -16.72 7.91 27.44
N PRO A 367 -16.15 7.64 28.63
CA PRO A 367 -15.70 6.31 28.99
C PRO A 367 -16.89 5.33 29.01
N GLN A 368 -16.72 4.20 28.38
CA GLN A 368 -17.73 3.14 28.37
C GLN A 368 -17.08 1.88 28.95
N PRO A 369 -17.33 1.56 30.24
CA PRO A 369 -16.78 0.35 30.86
C PRO A 369 -17.30 -0.90 30.15
N GLY A 370 -16.49 -1.96 30.10
CA GLY A 370 -16.88 -3.23 29.47
C GLY A 370 -16.73 -3.29 27.95
N ILE A 371 -16.23 -2.22 27.29
CA ILE A 371 -15.90 -2.27 25.85
C ILE A 371 -14.54 -2.91 25.63
N TRP A 372 -14.50 -3.93 24.77
CA TRP A 372 -13.28 -4.55 24.30
C TRP A 372 -12.62 -3.69 23.18
N SER A 373 -11.30 -3.71 23.10
CA SER A 373 -10.57 -3.11 21.99
C SER A 373 -10.25 -4.17 20.94
N ASP A 374 -10.28 -3.78 19.64
CA ASP A 374 -9.87 -4.66 18.57
C ASP A 374 -8.39 -5.00 18.64
N ASN A 375 -7.56 -3.95 18.78
CA ASN A 375 -6.11 -4.07 18.63
C ASN A 375 -5.36 -4.01 19.97
N PHE A 376 -5.94 -3.36 21.01
CA PHE A 376 -5.28 -3.24 22.33
C PHE A 376 -5.61 -4.42 23.24
N GLN A 377 -4.59 -5.08 23.76
CA GLN A 377 -4.67 -6.01 24.89
C GLN A 377 -3.45 -5.80 25.78
N LEU A 378 -3.64 -5.77 27.12
CA LEU A 378 -2.52 -5.58 28.05
C LEU A 378 -1.39 -6.61 27.88
N ALA A 379 -1.75 -7.86 27.58
CA ALA A 379 -0.80 -8.94 27.34
C ALA A 379 -0.12 -8.86 25.95
N ASP A 380 -0.64 -8.02 25.03
CA ASP A 380 -0.15 -7.90 23.65
C ASP A 380 -0.46 -6.49 23.09
N PRO A 381 0.19 -5.41 23.61
CA PRO A 381 -0.18 -4.03 23.29
C PRO A 381 0.38 -3.50 21.97
N LEU A 382 1.40 -4.16 21.40
CA LEU A 382 2.13 -3.64 20.24
C LEU A 382 1.29 -3.53 18.95
N PRO A 383 0.30 -4.40 18.67
CA PRO A 383 -0.57 -4.21 17.51
C PRO A 383 -1.32 -2.88 17.49
N GLU A 384 -1.79 -2.38 18.64
CA GLU A 384 -2.43 -1.06 18.73
C GLU A 384 -1.43 0.06 18.43
N LEU A 385 -0.22 -0.01 18.99
CA LEU A 385 0.85 0.95 18.67
C LEU A 385 1.18 0.93 17.18
N GLY A 386 1.23 -0.26 16.56
CA GLY A 386 1.44 -0.43 15.13
C GLY A 386 0.37 0.25 14.29
N ASP A 387 -0.90 0.14 14.68
CA ASP A 387 -2.03 0.78 14.02
C ASP A 387 -1.91 2.31 14.01
N TRP A 388 -1.55 2.91 15.16
CA TRP A 388 -1.31 4.35 15.26
C TRP A 388 -0.08 4.83 14.48
N LEU A 389 0.99 4.04 14.48
CA LEU A 389 2.19 4.37 13.70
C LEU A 389 1.90 4.31 12.20
N ASP A 390 1.18 3.30 11.74
CA ASP A 390 0.76 3.21 10.34
C ASP A 390 -0.07 4.43 9.92
N PHE A 391 -1.05 4.79 10.72
CA PHE A 391 -1.88 5.96 10.46
C PHE A 391 -1.07 7.26 10.41
N ALA A 392 -0.14 7.43 11.35
CA ALA A 392 0.72 8.61 11.40
C ALA A 392 1.65 8.67 10.17
N LEU A 393 2.26 7.54 9.83
CA LEU A 393 3.15 7.43 8.67
C LEU A 393 2.41 7.69 7.36
N HIS A 394 1.22 7.09 7.15
CA HIS A 394 0.41 7.33 5.95
C HIS A 394 -0.09 8.77 5.83
N ARG A 395 -0.31 9.49 6.95
CA ARG A 395 -0.69 10.91 6.92
C ARG A 395 0.48 11.85 6.75
N LEU A 396 1.65 11.47 7.23
CA LEU A 396 2.87 12.27 7.16
C LEU A 396 3.66 12.00 5.88
N MET A 397 3.51 10.79 5.31
CA MET A 397 4.12 10.42 4.03
C MET A 397 3.14 10.69 2.89
N PRO A 398 3.58 11.27 1.77
CA PRO A 398 2.78 11.28 0.55
C PRO A 398 2.41 9.83 0.22
N GLN A 399 1.13 9.57 0.04
CA GLN A 399 0.69 8.25 -0.42
C GLN A 399 1.24 8.06 -1.84
N ARG A 400 1.83 6.89 -2.09
CA ARG A 400 2.05 6.43 -3.45
C ARG A 400 0.69 6.49 -4.14
N GLN A 401 0.52 7.33 -5.16
CA GLN A 401 -0.71 7.30 -5.95
C GLN A 401 -0.87 5.87 -6.48
N LYS A 402 -1.92 5.20 -6.04
CA LYS A 402 -2.33 3.89 -6.59
C LYS A 402 -2.82 3.99 -8.06
N ASN A 403 -2.71 5.18 -8.65
CA ASN A 403 -3.07 5.52 -10.01
C ASN A 403 -1.88 6.16 -10.74
N ALA A 404 -0.69 5.56 -10.67
CA ALA A 404 0.19 5.66 -11.83
C ALA A 404 -0.49 4.82 -12.92
N PRO A 405 -0.82 5.38 -14.10
CA PRO A 405 -1.26 4.55 -15.18
C PRO A 405 -0.15 3.53 -15.42
N THR A 406 -0.44 2.25 -15.17
CA THR A 406 0.31 1.18 -15.78
C THR A 406 0.22 1.49 -17.26
N SER A 407 1.33 1.85 -17.87
CA SER A 407 1.44 1.98 -19.31
C SER A 407 1.04 0.63 -19.89
N THR A 408 -0.20 0.55 -20.36
CA THR A 408 -0.62 -0.49 -21.28
C THR A 408 0.33 -0.37 -22.47
N PRO A 409 0.97 -1.44 -22.95
CA PRO A 409 1.69 -1.38 -24.22
C PRO A 409 0.61 -1.15 -25.29
N GLY A 410 0.44 0.10 -25.74
CA GLY A 410 -0.51 0.35 -26.80
C GLY A 410 -1.18 1.72 -26.89
N LYS A 411 -0.74 2.75 -26.12
CA LYS A 411 -0.98 4.15 -26.48
C LYS A 411 0.31 4.92 -26.33
N ALA A 412 0.74 5.59 -27.37
CA ALA A 412 1.88 6.48 -27.40
C ALA A 412 1.78 7.43 -26.19
N SER A 413 2.41 7.06 -25.07
CA SER A 413 2.69 8.00 -23.98
C SER A 413 3.57 9.08 -24.57
N ASP A 414 3.42 10.27 -24.11
CA ASP A 414 4.24 11.43 -24.47
C ASP A 414 5.71 11.00 -24.46
N ARG A 415 6.28 10.76 -25.67
CA ARG A 415 7.61 10.16 -25.87
C ARG A 415 8.77 11.00 -25.31
N LYS A 416 8.43 12.12 -24.65
CA LYS A 416 9.39 13.10 -24.12
C LYS A 416 9.78 12.91 -22.66
N THR A 417 9.04 12.16 -21.86
CA THR A 417 9.29 12.00 -20.42
C THR A 417 9.89 10.64 -20.13
N ARG A 418 11.09 10.61 -19.50
CA ARG A 418 11.82 9.39 -19.12
C ARG A 418 12.09 9.34 -17.63
N LEU A 419 12.02 8.17 -17.03
CA LEU A 419 12.34 7.93 -15.62
C LEU A 419 13.66 7.21 -15.49
N GLY A 420 14.53 7.62 -14.55
CA GLY A 420 15.79 6.95 -14.31
C GLY A 420 16.29 7.05 -12.89
N ALA A 421 17.39 6.37 -12.62
CA ALA A 421 18.11 6.40 -11.35
C ALA A 421 19.50 6.99 -11.56
N MET A 422 20.02 7.66 -10.52
CA MET A 422 21.31 8.34 -10.59
C MET A 422 22.15 8.00 -9.37
N HIS A 423 23.49 8.06 -9.53
CA HIS A 423 24.49 7.79 -8.52
C HIS A 423 24.36 6.36 -7.97
N LEU A 424 24.85 5.42 -8.75
CA LEU A 424 24.79 3.99 -8.49
C LEU A 424 26.20 3.39 -8.57
N HIS A 425 26.47 2.41 -7.72
CA HIS A 425 27.74 1.67 -7.72
C HIS A 425 27.50 0.21 -8.09
N SER A 426 28.40 -0.33 -8.87
CA SER A 426 28.39 -1.72 -9.30
C SER A 426 29.55 -2.51 -8.69
N THR A 427 29.62 -3.79 -9.05
CA THR A 427 30.75 -4.68 -8.68
C THR A 427 32.06 -4.28 -9.36
N TYR A 428 32.06 -3.28 -10.22
CA TYR A 428 33.30 -2.66 -10.72
C TYR A 428 34.03 -1.85 -9.64
N SER A 429 33.31 -1.33 -8.64
CA SER A 429 33.92 -0.73 -7.46
C SER A 429 33.50 -1.47 -6.17
N ASP A 430 32.69 -0.85 -5.34
CA ASP A 430 32.28 -1.38 -4.02
C ASP A 430 30.78 -1.67 -3.91
N GLY A 431 30.06 -1.71 -5.03
CA GLY A 431 28.65 -2.07 -5.10
C GLY A 431 28.44 -3.58 -5.03
N GLU A 432 27.28 -3.98 -4.49
CA GLU A 432 26.85 -5.39 -4.40
C GLU A 432 26.31 -5.94 -5.74
N PHE A 433 25.88 -5.07 -6.64
CA PHE A 433 25.19 -5.44 -7.87
C PHE A 433 26.11 -5.39 -9.08
N SER A 434 26.06 -6.40 -9.95
CA SER A 434 26.63 -6.31 -11.30
C SER A 434 25.81 -5.36 -12.18
N LEU A 435 26.34 -4.92 -13.30
CA LEU A 435 25.61 -4.07 -14.25
C LEU A 435 24.32 -4.71 -14.79
N PRO A 436 24.29 -6.03 -15.13
CA PRO A 436 23.04 -6.72 -15.47
C PRO A 436 22.01 -6.69 -14.36
N GLU A 437 22.40 -6.92 -13.09
CA GLU A 437 21.49 -6.89 -11.94
C GLU A 437 20.96 -5.47 -11.69
N LEU A 438 21.75 -4.42 -11.83
CA LEU A 438 21.29 -3.03 -11.78
C LEU A 438 20.27 -2.75 -12.90
N ARG A 439 20.54 -3.19 -14.12
CA ARG A 439 19.63 -3.07 -15.25
C ARG A 439 18.26 -3.72 -14.93
N GLU A 440 18.26 -4.96 -14.50
CA GLU A 440 17.03 -5.68 -14.13
C GLU A 440 16.28 -5.00 -12.97
N LEU A 441 17.00 -4.58 -11.93
CA LEU A 441 16.44 -3.88 -10.79
C LEU A 441 15.69 -2.62 -11.23
N PHE A 442 16.29 -1.79 -12.09
CA PHE A 442 15.69 -0.51 -12.47
C PHE A 442 14.64 -0.64 -13.57
N ILE A 443 14.74 -1.62 -14.46
CA ILE A 443 13.63 -1.99 -15.36
C ILE A 443 12.41 -2.42 -14.55
N ALA A 444 12.57 -3.26 -13.53
CA ALA A 444 11.49 -3.67 -12.64
C ALA A 444 10.85 -2.51 -11.84
N GLN A 445 11.55 -1.37 -11.72
CA GLN A 445 11.01 -0.14 -11.14
C GLN A 445 10.39 0.80 -12.18
N GLY A 446 10.30 0.39 -13.44
CA GLY A 446 9.75 1.21 -14.53
C GLY A 446 10.68 2.33 -14.98
N CYS A 447 12.01 2.20 -14.75
CA CYS A 447 12.99 3.14 -15.26
C CYS A 447 13.32 2.87 -16.72
N ASP A 448 13.60 3.96 -17.46
CA ASP A 448 14.10 3.95 -18.83
C ASP A 448 15.64 4.04 -18.87
N PHE A 449 16.28 4.55 -17.82
CA PHE A 449 17.73 4.67 -17.75
C PHE A 449 18.28 4.58 -16.32
N ALA A 450 19.60 4.32 -16.22
CA ALA A 450 20.33 4.40 -14.96
C ALA A 450 21.74 4.98 -15.21
N CYS A 451 22.14 5.94 -14.36
CA CYS A 451 23.49 6.50 -14.38
C CYS A 451 24.33 5.81 -13.31
N VAL A 452 25.30 5.02 -13.73
CA VAL A 452 26.24 4.31 -12.86
C VAL A 452 27.50 5.15 -12.71
N THR A 453 28.02 5.25 -11.49
CA THR A 453 29.16 6.13 -11.16
C THR A 453 30.09 5.42 -10.18
N ASP A 454 30.72 4.36 -10.65
CA ASP A 454 31.69 3.61 -9.85
C ASP A 454 32.89 4.48 -9.46
N HIS A 455 33.55 4.14 -8.35
CA HIS A 455 34.71 4.87 -7.84
C HIS A 455 35.90 4.81 -8.82
N ALA A 456 36.34 5.98 -9.28
CA ALA A 456 37.36 6.09 -10.29
C ALA A 456 38.71 5.48 -9.85
N GLU A 457 39.05 5.61 -8.58
CA GLU A 457 40.26 5.05 -7.96
C GLU A 457 40.25 3.52 -7.84
N SER A 458 39.14 2.89 -8.06
CA SER A 458 38.99 1.42 -8.01
C SER A 458 39.24 0.74 -9.34
N LEU A 459 39.41 1.52 -10.45
CA LEU A 459 39.40 1.03 -11.82
C LEU A 459 40.71 1.40 -12.55
N ASP A 460 41.39 0.42 -13.11
CA ASP A 460 42.46 0.65 -14.06
C ASP A 460 41.94 0.91 -15.49
N ALA A 461 42.82 1.19 -16.44
CA ALA A 461 42.45 1.54 -17.81
C ALA A 461 41.67 0.42 -18.52
N ASP A 462 42.06 -0.84 -18.32
CA ASP A 462 41.39 -1.99 -18.95
C ASP A 462 40.02 -2.22 -18.36
N GLN A 463 39.88 -2.08 -17.03
CA GLN A 463 38.61 -2.15 -16.31
C GLN A 463 37.67 -1.00 -16.72
N LEU A 464 38.15 0.21 -16.92
CA LEU A 464 37.37 1.35 -17.41
C LEU A 464 36.83 1.10 -18.82
N ALA A 465 37.67 0.52 -19.70
CA ALA A 465 37.24 0.14 -21.04
C ALA A 465 36.20 -0.96 -21.02
N ALA A 466 36.36 -1.99 -20.17
CA ALA A 466 35.42 -3.07 -19.98
C ALA A 466 34.06 -2.56 -19.40
N TYR A 467 34.13 -1.72 -18.38
CA TYR A 467 32.99 -1.08 -17.76
C TYR A 467 32.13 -0.29 -18.75
N SER A 468 32.79 0.56 -19.56
CA SER A 468 32.10 1.36 -20.57
C SER A 468 31.49 0.48 -21.67
N SER A 469 32.21 -0.54 -22.12
CA SER A 469 31.75 -1.50 -23.14
C SER A 469 30.56 -2.32 -22.64
N GLU A 470 30.58 -2.77 -21.38
CA GLU A 470 29.47 -3.54 -20.78
C GLU A 470 28.22 -2.67 -20.60
N CYS A 471 28.35 -1.40 -20.18
CA CYS A 471 27.24 -0.46 -20.11
C CYS A 471 26.56 -0.27 -21.47
N GLU A 472 27.36 -0.14 -22.55
CA GLU A 472 26.83 0.00 -23.91
C GLU A 472 26.17 -1.31 -24.39
N ALA A 473 26.77 -2.46 -24.14
CA ALA A 473 26.24 -3.77 -24.54
C ALA A 473 24.91 -4.11 -23.82
N LEU A 474 24.74 -3.65 -22.60
CA LEU A 474 23.52 -3.83 -21.82
C LEU A 474 22.43 -2.79 -22.11
N SER A 475 22.72 -1.82 -22.97
CA SER A 475 21.78 -0.76 -23.36
C SER A 475 21.01 -1.13 -24.61
N ASP A 476 19.72 -0.78 -24.67
CA ASP A 476 18.85 -1.05 -25.82
C ASP A 476 17.84 0.10 -26.05
N ALA A 477 16.88 -0.09 -26.94
CA ALA A 477 15.86 0.91 -27.24
C ALA A 477 14.90 1.22 -26.07
N ASN A 478 14.86 0.36 -25.05
CA ASN A 478 13.94 0.47 -23.93
C ASN A 478 14.63 0.88 -22.62
N PHE A 479 15.94 0.62 -22.52
CA PHE A 479 16.70 0.94 -21.33
C PHE A 479 18.15 1.34 -21.65
N ARG A 480 18.63 2.43 -21.04
CA ARG A 480 20.00 2.94 -21.23
C ARG A 480 20.78 2.94 -19.91
N LEU A 481 21.93 2.27 -19.87
CA LEU A 481 22.96 2.50 -18.87
C LEU A 481 23.86 3.67 -19.32
N VAL A 482 23.98 4.68 -18.48
CA VAL A 482 24.87 5.83 -18.72
C VAL A 482 26.07 5.67 -17.78
N PRO A 483 27.24 5.29 -18.30
CA PRO A 483 28.42 5.18 -17.48
C PRO A 483 28.93 6.56 -17.07
N GLY A 484 29.53 6.63 -15.90
CA GLY A 484 30.18 7.78 -15.31
C GLY A 484 31.09 7.31 -14.19
N LEU A 485 31.75 8.23 -13.50
CA LEU A 485 32.64 7.92 -12.39
C LEU A 485 32.40 8.87 -11.20
N GLU A 486 32.66 8.37 -9.99
CA GLU A 486 32.81 9.18 -8.80
C GLU A 486 34.28 9.35 -8.46
N TYR A 487 34.76 10.60 -8.50
CA TYR A 487 36.16 10.96 -8.25
C TYR A 487 36.35 11.43 -6.82
N ALA A 488 37.28 10.85 -6.08
CA ALA A 488 37.60 11.23 -4.71
C ALA A 488 38.57 12.45 -4.71
N CYS A 489 38.08 13.59 -4.20
CA CYS A 489 38.87 14.81 -4.00
C CYS A 489 39.12 15.04 -2.49
N GLY A 490 39.95 14.19 -1.90
CA GLY A 490 40.07 14.07 -0.45
C GLY A 490 38.79 13.53 0.17
N ARG A 491 38.02 14.41 0.85
CA ARG A 491 36.71 14.04 1.44
C ARG A 491 35.52 14.62 0.68
N LEU A 492 35.74 15.29 -0.44
CA LEU A 492 34.71 15.66 -1.39
C LEU A 492 34.68 14.61 -2.50
N HIS A 493 33.49 14.25 -2.93
CA HIS A 493 33.33 13.38 -4.08
C HIS A 493 32.65 14.16 -5.19
N ILE A 494 33.11 13.93 -6.42
CA ILE A 494 32.61 14.61 -7.61
C ILE A 494 32.21 13.58 -8.66
N LEU A 495 30.93 13.63 -9.05
CA LEU A 495 30.35 12.75 -10.07
C LEU A 495 30.61 13.34 -11.45
N GLY A 496 31.10 12.52 -12.36
CA GLY A 496 31.22 12.82 -13.78
C GLY A 496 30.32 11.91 -14.59
N TYR A 497 29.04 12.28 -14.73
CA TYR A 497 28.14 11.50 -15.58
C TYR A 497 28.54 11.61 -17.05
N GLY A 498 28.66 10.47 -17.70
CA GLY A 498 29.11 10.42 -19.10
C GLY A 498 30.62 10.49 -19.27
N VAL A 499 31.41 10.46 -18.21
CA VAL A 499 32.89 10.48 -18.24
C VAL A 499 33.43 9.20 -17.63
N THR A 500 34.26 8.50 -18.38
CA THR A 500 34.85 7.21 -17.98
C THR A 500 36.37 7.21 -18.22
N MET A 501 37.01 8.35 -17.94
CA MET A 501 38.46 8.50 -18.07
C MET A 501 39.10 8.76 -16.71
N PRO A 502 40.33 8.29 -16.47
CA PRO A 502 41.05 8.64 -15.25
C PRO A 502 41.37 10.14 -15.24
N ILE A 503 41.34 10.73 -14.06
CA ILE A 503 41.79 12.13 -13.85
C ILE A 503 42.88 12.09 -12.78
N ASP A 504 44.12 12.41 -13.16
CA ASP A 504 45.26 12.36 -12.26
C ASP A 504 45.34 13.62 -11.37
N SER A 505 44.26 13.92 -10.68
CA SER A 505 44.21 15.01 -9.72
C SER A 505 43.22 14.72 -8.60
N THR A 506 43.54 15.16 -7.41
CA THR A 506 42.62 15.14 -6.23
C THR A 506 42.14 16.56 -5.86
N GLU A 507 42.54 17.56 -6.63
CA GLU A 507 42.11 18.95 -6.43
C GLU A 507 40.77 19.20 -7.10
N PRO A 508 39.72 19.62 -6.33
CA PRO A 508 38.36 19.72 -6.84
C PRO A 508 38.21 20.61 -8.08
N ASN A 509 38.94 21.75 -8.15
CA ASN A 509 38.84 22.65 -9.29
C ASN A 509 39.36 22.02 -10.59
N GLU A 510 40.44 21.23 -10.50
CA GLU A 510 41.04 20.53 -11.67
C GLU A 510 40.12 19.38 -12.11
N VAL A 511 39.58 18.60 -11.18
CA VAL A 511 38.65 17.51 -11.48
C VAL A 511 37.37 18.04 -12.14
N ILE A 512 36.79 19.13 -11.60
CA ILE A 512 35.60 19.78 -12.19
C ILE A 512 35.91 20.26 -13.62
N ALA A 513 37.06 20.90 -13.81
CA ALA A 513 37.46 21.39 -15.13
C ALA A 513 37.67 20.25 -16.16
N ALA A 514 38.32 19.15 -15.73
CA ALA A 514 38.53 17.96 -16.57
C ALA A 514 37.22 17.28 -16.98
N ILE A 515 36.30 17.08 -16.04
CA ILE A 515 34.99 16.50 -16.34
C ILE A 515 34.20 17.37 -17.33
N LYS A 516 34.22 18.69 -17.15
CA LYS A 516 33.56 19.63 -18.08
C LYS A 516 34.22 19.64 -19.46
N ALA A 517 35.55 19.63 -19.53
CA ALA A 517 36.29 19.55 -20.80
C ALA A 517 35.99 18.26 -21.56
N ALA A 518 35.76 17.16 -20.86
CA ALA A 518 35.34 15.87 -21.44
C ALA A 518 33.85 15.84 -21.87
N GLY A 519 33.10 16.93 -21.73
CA GLY A 519 31.68 17.01 -22.07
C GLY A 519 30.74 16.33 -21.10
N GLY A 520 31.20 15.94 -19.91
CA GLY A 520 30.42 15.29 -18.88
C GLY A 520 29.61 16.24 -18.03
N VAL A 521 28.59 15.68 -17.33
CA VAL A 521 27.83 16.41 -16.33
C VAL A 521 28.51 16.28 -14.97
N CYS A 522 29.06 17.37 -14.47
CA CYS A 522 29.83 17.44 -13.24
C CYS A 522 28.96 17.81 -12.05
N VAL A 523 28.96 17.00 -10.98
CA VAL A 523 28.09 17.20 -9.79
C VAL A 523 28.87 16.91 -8.51
N ILE A 524 28.75 17.77 -7.48
CA ILE A 524 29.26 17.43 -6.14
C ILE A 524 28.30 16.46 -5.49
N ALA A 525 28.81 15.27 -5.16
CA ALA A 525 28.07 14.21 -4.49
C ALA A 525 27.82 14.52 -3.01
N HIS A 526 26.64 14.14 -2.50
CA HIS A 526 26.26 14.11 -1.07
C HIS A 526 26.94 15.14 -0.16
N PRO A 527 26.88 16.47 -0.42
CA PRO A 527 27.62 17.49 0.28
C PRO A 527 27.29 17.48 1.78
N GLN A 528 28.32 17.33 2.61
CA GLN A 528 28.19 17.34 4.09
C GLN A 528 28.46 18.73 4.66
N GLU A 529 27.73 19.15 5.69
CA GLU A 529 27.78 20.52 6.25
C GLU A 529 29.18 20.98 6.63
N ARG A 530 30.03 20.08 7.11
CA ARG A 530 31.44 20.36 7.46
C ARG A 530 32.30 20.76 6.26
N PHE A 531 31.84 20.53 5.02
CA PHE A 531 32.56 20.87 3.78
C PHE A 531 31.93 22.01 3.02
N PHE A 532 30.83 22.61 3.49
CA PHE A 532 30.14 23.69 2.79
C PHE A 532 31.07 24.89 2.50
N ALA A 533 31.87 25.29 3.47
CA ALA A 533 32.85 26.39 3.27
C ALA A 533 33.86 26.08 2.14
N ARG A 534 34.33 24.83 2.03
CA ARG A 534 35.22 24.40 0.97
C ARG A 534 34.51 24.42 -0.39
N ILE A 535 33.25 23.96 -0.44
CA ILE A 535 32.43 23.98 -1.68
C ILE A 535 32.14 25.43 -2.11
N GLU A 536 31.84 26.31 -1.18
CA GLU A 536 31.62 27.73 -1.46
C GLU A 536 32.88 28.45 -1.91
N GLY A 537 34.05 27.99 -1.49
CA GLY A 537 35.35 28.52 -1.86
C GLY A 537 35.90 28.01 -3.18
N LEU A 538 35.23 27.10 -3.90
CA LEU A 538 35.66 26.60 -5.20
C LEU A 538 35.73 27.75 -6.21
N GLU A 539 36.84 27.81 -6.99
CA GLU A 539 37.00 28.77 -8.09
C GLU A 539 36.15 28.35 -9.28
N THR A 540 36.25 27.09 -9.65
CA THR A 540 35.45 26.45 -10.70
C THR A 540 34.26 25.75 -10.10
N LEU A 541 33.02 26.21 -10.41
CA LEU A 541 31.82 25.56 -9.94
C LEU A 541 31.38 24.41 -10.84
N PRO A 542 30.82 23.30 -10.30
CA PRO A 542 30.28 22.20 -11.09
C PRO A 542 28.98 22.62 -11.82
N HIS A 543 28.35 21.72 -12.56
CA HIS A 543 26.99 21.96 -13.10
C HIS A 543 25.92 21.93 -11.99
N GLY A 544 26.21 21.28 -10.88
CA GLY A 544 25.29 21.27 -9.73
C GLY A 544 25.81 20.51 -8.53
N ILE A 545 24.95 20.37 -7.55
CA ILE A 545 25.20 19.58 -6.33
C ILE A 545 24.05 18.61 -6.07
N GLU A 546 24.31 17.47 -5.50
CA GLU A 546 23.23 16.61 -4.99
C GLU A 546 22.51 17.30 -3.84
N ILE A 547 21.27 17.71 -4.07
CA ILE A 547 20.41 18.32 -3.03
C ILE A 547 19.62 17.27 -2.26
N TRP A 548 19.54 16.06 -2.80
CA TRP A 548 18.99 14.90 -2.11
C TRP A 548 19.80 13.66 -2.49
N ASN A 549 20.49 13.10 -1.50
CA ASN A 549 21.14 11.81 -1.59
C ASN A 549 20.44 10.85 -0.59
N SER A 550 19.86 9.77 -1.11
CA SER A 550 19.01 8.91 -0.27
C SER A 550 19.76 8.15 0.82
N LYS A 551 21.07 7.91 0.65
CA LYS A 551 21.94 7.27 1.65
C LYS A 551 22.21 8.21 2.84
N TYR A 552 22.53 9.49 2.56
CA TYR A 552 22.94 10.46 3.59
C TYR A 552 21.80 11.31 4.13
N ASP A 553 20.85 11.71 3.29
CA ASP A 553 19.75 12.59 3.69
C ASP A 553 18.55 11.79 4.24
N GLY A 554 18.46 10.53 3.87
CA GLY A 554 17.39 9.63 4.23
C GLY A 554 16.30 9.51 3.17
N ARG A 555 15.39 8.58 3.41
CA ARG A 555 14.41 8.11 2.44
C ARG A 555 13.36 9.16 2.03
N TYR A 556 13.03 10.10 2.91
CA TYR A 556 11.76 10.83 2.78
C TYR A 556 11.90 12.29 2.40
N ALA A 557 13.06 12.90 2.61
CA ALA A 557 13.26 14.31 2.29
C ALA A 557 14.74 14.69 2.29
N PRO A 558 15.16 15.67 1.45
CA PRO A 558 16.49 16.25 1.48
C PRO A 558 16.77 17.00 2.76
N ARG A 559 18.06 17.22 3.10
CA ARG A 559 18.45 18.11 4.20
C ARG A 559 18.24 19.58 3.82
N PRO A 560 17.56 20.37 4.67
CA PRO A 560 17.37 21.81 4.39
C PRO A 560 18.68 22.59 4.24
N SER A 561 19.74 22.18 4.91
CA SER A 561 21.05 22.81 4.85
C SER A 561 21.67 22.73 3.45
N VAL A 562 21.51 21.60 2.76
CA VAL A 562 22.01 21.41 1.38
C VAL A 562 21.23 22.27 0.38
N TRP A 563 19.93 22.40 0.58
CA TRP A 563 19.11 23.33 -0.21
C TRP A 563 19.56 24.78 -0.04
N SER A 564 19.89 25.15 1.20
CA SER A 564 20.43 26.46 1.49
C SER A 564 21.79 26.67 0.85
N LEU A 565 22.64 25.62 0.79
CA LEU A 565 23.91 25.66 0.08
C LEU A 565 23.72 25.93 -1.42
N LEU A 566 22.80 25.17 -2.08
CA LEU A 566 22.48 25.42 -3.49
C LEU A 566 22.09 26.88 -3.75
N ASN A 567 21.23 27.45 -2.90
CA ASN A 567 20.80 28.84 -3.03
C ASN A 567 21.95 29.85 -2.84
N ARG A 568 22.94 29.56 -2.00
CA ARG A 568 24.13 30.42 -1.85
C ARG A 568 25.05 30.31 -3.06
N LEU A 569 25.27 29.11 -3.59
CA LEU A 569 26.06 28.88 -4.80
C LEU A 569 25.42 29.53 -6.04
N LYS A 570 24.09 29.49 -6.15
CA LYS A 570 23.35 30.13 -7.25
C LYS A 570 23.48 31.66 -7.28
N ARG A 571 23.89 32.29 -6.21
CA ARG A 571 24.22 33.73 -6.21
C ARG A 571 25.53 34.03 -6.97
N ARG A 572 26.40 33.02 -7.09
CA ARG A 572 27.64 33.12 -7.88
C ARG A 572 27.42 32.65 -9.32
N GLU A 573 26.67 31.58 -9.50
CA GLU A 573 26.41 30.95 -10.79
C GLU A 573 24.90 30.53 -10.83
N ALA A 574 24.08 31.34 -11.50
CA ALA A 574 22.63 31.15 -11.53
C ALA A 574 22.18 29.84 -12.21
N SER A 575 23.02 29.31 -13.11
CA SER A 575 22.77 28.07 -13.86
C SER A 575 22.93 26.78 -13.05
N LEU A 576 23.47 26.85 -11.82
CA LEU A 576 23.66 25.68 -10.97
C LEU A 576 22.36 24.93 -10.71
N LEU A 577 22.45 23.60 -10.74
CA LEU A 577 21.30 22.71 -10.63
C LEU A 577 21.38 21.85 -9.35
N GLY A 578 20.21 21.43 -8.89
CA GLY A 578 20.06 20.43 -7.82
C GLY A 578 19.88 19.04 -8.39
N PHE A 579 20.73 18.11 -8.01
CA PHE A 579 20.72 16.71 -8.44
C PHE A 579 20.19 15.79 -7.35
N PHE A 580 19.88 14.54 -7.74
CA PHE A 580 19.19 13.55 -6.91
C PHE A 580 19.89 12.19 -7.06
N GLY A 581 20.59 11.72 -6.03
CA GLY A 581 21.37 10.50 -6.07
C GLY A 581 20.85 9.43 -5.10
N GLN A 582 20.93 8.17 -5.51
CA GLN A 582 20.66 7.05 -4.61
C GLN A 582 21.86 6.68 -3.76
N ASP A 583 23.06 6.79 -4.31
CA ASP A 583 24.32 6.34 -3.72
C ASP A 583 24.17 4.87 -3.29
N LEU A 584 23.70 4.06 -4.27
CA LEU A 584 23.30 2.69 -4.04
C LEU A 584 24.49 1.75 -4.14
N HIS A 585 24.92 1.16 -3.01
CA HIS A 585 25.94 0.13 -2.95
C HIS A 585 25.34 -1.24 -2.63
N TRP A 586 24.35 -1.31 -1.72
CA TRP A 586 23.79 -2.56 -1.25
C TRP A 586 22.25 -2.57 -1.36
N LYS A 587 21.67 -3.73 -1.56
CA LYS A 587 20.23 -3.95 -1.68
C LYS A 587 19.41 -3.27 -0.57
N LYS A 588 19.93 -3.24 0.66
CA LYS A 588 19.29 -2.59 1.81
C LYS A 588 19.24 -1.06 1.72
N GLN A 589 20.04 -0.45 0.84
CA GLN A 589 20.09 1.00 0.65
C GLN A 589 19.11 1.49 -0.41
N PHE A 590 18.50 0.59 -1.19
CA PHE A 590 17.51 0.98 -2.19
C PHE A 590 16.32 1.70 -1.54
N ARG A 591 16.07 2.95 -1.95
CA ARG A 591 15.06 3.82 -1.33
C ARG A 591 14.08 4.45 -2.31
N GLY A 592 14.16 4.13 -3.60
CA GLY A 592 13.20 4.57 -4.61
C GLY A 592 13.24 6.08 -4.86
N LEU A 593 14.43 6.70 -4.83
CA LEU A 593 14.63 8.08 -5.29
C LEU A 593 15.01 8.02 -6.77
N PHE A 594 14.19 8.62 -7.63
CA PHE A 594 14.36 8.60 -9.08
C PHE A 594 14.52 10.00 -9.64
N CYS A 595 14.92 10.06 -10.92
CA CYS A 595 15.04 11.28 -11.70
C CYS A 595 14.12 11.19 -12.92
N ARG A 596 13.20 12.12 -13.08
CA ARG A 596 12.34 12.24 -14.26
C ARG A 596 12.90 13.32 -15.17
N ILE A 597 13.29 12.96 -16.38
CA ILE A 597 13.88 13.87 -17.36
C ILE A 597 12.97 14.07 -18.57
N GLN A 598 13.14 15.20 -19.26
CA GLN A 598 12.51 15.47 -20.55
C GLN A 598 13.53 15.25 -21.67
N CYS A 599 13.39 14.14 -22.42
CA CYS A 599 14.22 13.88 -23.59
C CYS A 599 13.45 13.05 -24.64
N GLU A 600 13.66 13.40 -25.92
CA GLU A 600 12.92 12.78 -27.03
C GLU A 600 13.47 11.39 -27.35
N GLU A 601 14.80 11.23 -27.30
CA GLU A 601 15.50 9.99 -27.57
C GLU A 601 16.11 9.40 -26.31
N LEU A 602 16.13 8.07 -26.23
CA LEU A 602 16.77 7.35 -25.15
C LEU A 602 18.24 7.04 -25.53
N SER A 603 19.01 8.11 -25.72
CA SER A 603 20.45 8.04 -25.97
C SER A 603 21.23 8.64 -24.81
N ARG A 604 22.50 8.25 -24.65
CA ARG A 604 23.41 8.83 -23.66
C ARG A 604 23.50 10.35 -23.79
N GLU A 605 23.65 10.83 -25.00
CA GLU A 605 23.81 12.25 -25.34
C GLU A 605 22.54 13.03 -24.99
N ALA A 606 21.36 12.50 -25.33
CA ALA A 606 20.07 13.14 -25.01
C ALA A 606 19.83 13.23 -23.52
N ILE A 607 20.20 12.19 -22.75
CA ILE A 607 20.07 12.16 -21.28
C ILE A 607 21.01 13.21 -20.66
N LEU A 608 22.29 13.21 -21.06
CA LEU A 608 23.27 14.18 -20.54
C LEU A 608 22.88 15.63 -20.90
N ALA A 609 22.41 15.85 -22.13
CA ALA A 609 21.92 17.16 -22.55
C ALA A 609 20.71 17.63 -21.74
N ALA A 610 19.77 16.75 -21.41
CA ALA A 610 18.62 17.08 -20.56
C ALA A 610 19.06 17.42 -19.12
N LEU A 611 20.05 16.70 -18.58
CA LEU A 611 20.63 17.00 -17.27
C LEU A 611 21.35 18.36 -17.26
N LEU A 612 22.09 18.71 -18.33
CA LEU A 612 22.77 20.02 -18.46
C LEU A 612 21.78 21.19 -18.58
N ARG A 613 20.67 21.00 -19.31
CA ARG A 613 19.62 22.03 -19.42
C ARG A 613 18.82 22.24 -18.13
N GLY A 614 18.86 21.28 -17.19
CA GLY A 614 18.03 21.33 -16.01
C GLY A 614 16.59 20.85 -16.24
N ASP A 615 16.32 20.16 -17.34
CA ASP A 615 14.99 19.63 -17.71
C ASP A 615 14.66 18.34 -16.95
N PHE A 616 14.84 18.36 -15.62
CA PHE A 616 14.61 17.20 -14.79
C PHE A 616 14.07 17.50 -13.39
N THR A 617 13.46 16.50 -12.79
CA THR A 617 12.84 16.56 -11.46
C THR A 617 13.20 15.31 -10.67
N GLY A 618 13.70 15.45 -9.44
CA GLY A 618 13.86 14.35 -8.52
C GLY A 618 12.52 13.93 -7.95
N VAL A 619 12.20 12.63 -8.00
CA VAL A 619 10.90 12.11 -7.58
C VAL A 619 11.05 10.99 -6.55
N HIS A 620 10.25 11.07 -5.50
CA HIS A 620 10.09 10.01 -4.52
C HIS A 620 8.62 9.99 -4.04
N GLY A 621 7.88 8.98 -4.43
CA GLY A 621 6.43 8.98 -4.27
C GLY A 621 5.80 10.17 -5.00
N GLU A 622 4.99 10.96 -4.29
CA GLU A 622 4.35 12.17 -4.83
C GLU A 622 5.25 13.43 -4.77
N LEU A 623 6.36 13.36 -4.04
CA LEU A 623 7.25 14.51 -3.90
C LEU A 623 8.10 14.66 -5.16
N GLY A 624 7.86 15.70 -5.94
CA GLY A 624 8.65 16.11 -7.09
C GLY A 624 9.45 17.40 -6.79
N LEU A 625 10.77 17.32 -6.83
CA LEU A 625 11.65 18.47 -6.57
C LEU A 625 12.35 18.88 -7.87
N PRO A 626 12.13 20.10 -8.37
CA PRO A 626 12.74 20.55 -9.61
C PRO A 626 14.25 20.77 -9.43
N SER A 627 15.02 20.44 -10.47
CA SER A 627 16.48 20.70 -10.57
C SER A 627 16.84 22.16 -10.35
N SER A 628 15.96 23.07 -10.75
CA SER A 628 16.15 24.50 -10.54
C SER A 628 16.23 24.93 -9.07
N GLY A 629 15.77 24.09 -8.13
CA GLY A 629 15.66 24.43 -6.72
C GLY A 629 14.53 25.43 -6.39
N VAL A 630 13.74 25.89 -7.37
CA VAL A 630 12.62 26.79 -7.16
C VAL A 630 11.36 25.96 -6.87
N LEU A 631 10.80 26.09 -5.65
CA LEU A 631 9.67 25.30 -5.21
C LEU A 631 8.35 26.06 -5.39
N ALA A 632 7.42 25.46 -6.11
CA ALA A 632 6.02 25.89 -6.12
C ALA A 632 5.42 25.81 -4.69
N PRO A 633 4.40 26.62 -4.36
CA PRO A 633 3.79 26.63 -3.02
C PRO A 633 3.33 25.24 -2.54
N GLU A 634 2.73 24.45 -3.42
CA GLU A 634 2.23 23.10 -3.14
C GLU A 634 3.38 22.14 -2.79
N VAL A 635 4.45 22.14 -3.57
CA VAL A 635 5.66 21.34 -3.36
C VAL A 635 6.34 21.76 -2.05
N ARG A 636 6.33 23.05 -1.71
CA ARG A 636 6.87 23.56 -0.44
C ARG A 636 6.11 23.02 0.76
N ILE A 637 4.78 22.89 0.64
CA ILE A 637 3.93 22.28 1.69
C ILE A 637 4.24 20.79 1.82
N GLN A 638 4.33 20.07 0.71
CA GLN A 638 4.68 18.62 0.70
C GLN A 638 6.06 18.40 1.32
N LEU A 639 7.05 19.19 0.95
CA LEU A 639 8.40 19.10 1.51
C LEU A 639 8.42 19.39 3.02
N LYS A 640 7.67 20.40 3.51
CA LYS A 640 7.53 20.66 4.96
C LYS A 640 6.93 19.45 5.68
N ARG A 641 5.89 18.82 5.14
CA ARG A 641 5.29 17.61 5.72
C ARG A 641 6.29 16.45 5.76
N ALA A 642 7.01 16.20 4.68
CA ALA A 642 8.04 15.16 4.61
C ALA A 642 9.18 15.40 5.62
N LEU A 643 9.60 16.65 5.81
CA LEU A 643 10.62 17.03 6.80
C LEU A 643 10.14 16.82 8.25
N ILE A 644 8.88 17.14 8.55
CA ILE A 644 8.28 16.88 9.87
C ILE A 644 8.24 15.37 10.14
N ALA A 645 7.80 14.58 9.18
CA ALA A 645 7.75 13.13 9.25
C ALA A 645 9.15 12.53 9.51
N SER A 646 10.16 12.97 8.76
CA SER A 646 11.55 12.53 8.91
C SER A 646 12.11 12.87 10.31
N ARG A 647 11.82 14.06 10.85
CA ARG A 647 12.23 14.48 12.21
C ARG A 647 11.55 13.66 13.30
N MET A 648 10.24 13.41 13.17
CA MET A 648 9.48 12.58 14.10
C MET A 648 10.02 11.15 14.13
N LEU A 649 10.27 10.56 12.96
CA LEU A 649 10.80 9.20 12.85
C LEU A 649 12.19 9.10 13.52
N ARG A 650 13.09 10.05 13.28
CA ARG A 650 14.41 10.09 13.95
C ARG A 650 14.29 10.24 15.47
N ARG A 651 13.34 11.02 15.98
CA ARG A 651 13.09 11.17 17.43
C ARG A 651 12.52 9.89 18.04
N VAL A 652 11.61 9.22 17.34
CA VAL A 652 11.02 7.95 17.78
C VAL A 652 12.07 6.85 17.81
N THR A 653 12.89 6.72 16.76
CA THR A 653 13.97 5.72 16.71
C THR A 653 15.07 6.00 17.76
N ALA A 654 15.45 7.26 17.98
CA ALA A 654 16.41 7.64 19.00
C ALA A 654 15.88 7.38 20.43
N ARG A 655 14.61 7.70 20.70
CA ARG A 655 13.94 7.39 21.98
C ARG A 655 13.72 5.89 22.16
N ALA A 656 13.35 5.15 21.13
CA ALA A 656 13.24 3.69 21.19
C ALA A 656 14.58 3.04 21.53
N ALA A 657 15.69 3.55 20.99
CA ALA A 657 17.03 3.11 21.34
C ALA A 657 17.42 3.44 22.81
N GLN A 658 16.98 4.58 23.35
CA GLN A 658 17.17 4.94 24.78
C GLN A 658 16.26 4.12 25.70
N VAL A 659 14.97 3.98 25.36
CA VAL A 659 14.00 3.16 26.11
C VAL A 659 14.39 1.69 26.05
N GLY A 660 14.97 1.22 24.95
CA GLY A 660 15.51 -0.14 24.80
C GLY A 660 16.59 -0.49 25.85
N LYS A 661 17.26 0.50 26.46
CA LYS A 661 18.18 0.29 27.59
C LYS A 661 17.47 0.10 28.94
N MET A 662 16.23 0.59 29.09
CA MET A 662 15.43 0.57 30.33
C MET A 662 14.31 -0.48 30.33
N VAL A 663 14.13 -1.23 29.26
CA VAL A 663 13.02 -2.18 29.08
C VAL A 663 13.38 -3.55 29.68
N PRO A 664 12.48 -4.20 30.45
CA PRO A 664 12.68 -5.56 30.99
C PRO A 664 13.00 -6.60 29.91
N ALA A 665 13.78 -7.61 30.25
CA ALA A 665 14.27 -8.62 29.30
C ALA A 665 13.20 -9.28 28.40
N PRO A 666 11.99 -9.61 28.89
CA PRO A 666 10.93 -10.19 28.03
C PRO A 666 10.44 -9.21 26.96
N LEU A 667 10.30 -7.94 27.29
CA LEU A 667 9.88 -6.89 26.38
C LEU A 667 11.02 -6.49 25.42
N LYS A 668 12.29 -6.59 25.85
CA LYS A 668 13.47 -6.45 24.99
C LYS A 668 13.53 -7.53 23.92
N ALA A 669 13.19 -8.77 24.26
CA ALA A 669 13.12 -9.86 23.29
C ALA A 669 12.02 -9.62 22.25
N GLN A 670 10.89 -9.09 22.68
CA GLN A 670 9.79 -8.73 21.80
C GLN A 670 10.13 -7.53 20.90
N LEU A 671 10.77 -6.49 21.44
CA LEU A 671 11.23 -5.32 20.68
C LEU A 671 12.35 -5.67 19.69
N ARG A 672 13.31 -6.55 20.04
CA ARG A 672 14.33 -7.04 19.09
C ARG A 672 13.74 -7.85 17.92
N ARG A 673 12.53 -8.37 18.07
CA ARG A 673 11.79 -9.01 16.97
C ARG A 673 11.05 -7.99 16.09
N VAL A 674 10.88 -6.76 16.56
CA VAL A 674 10.12 -5.68 15.89
C VAL A 674 11.06 -4.73 15.13
N PHE A 675 12.26 -4.44 15.68
CA PHE A 675 13.30 -3.58 15.10
C PHE A 675 14.51 -4.41 14.65
#